data_56105680e6c874ce5768d8bdac48c9cb
#
_entry.id   56105680e6c874ce5768d8bdac48c9cb
#
_cell.length_a   1.000
_cell.length_b   1.000
_cell.length_c   1.000
_cell.angle_alpha   90.00
_cell.angle_beta   90.00
_cell.angle_gamma   90.00
#
_symmetry.space_group_name_H-M   'P 1'
#
loop_
_entity.id
_entity.type
_entity.pdbx_description
1 polymer ?
#
loop_
_entity_poly.entity_id
_entity_poly.type
_entity_poly.pdbx_seq_one_letter_code
_entity_poly.pdbx_strand_id
1 'polypeptide(L)'
;MNKHNFFATAPLGLELLLADELHGLGAEDVKDARAGVYFSADIATAYRVCLWSRLANRVLLKLASFPAATPEELYGEASEIDWAVLMRPDSTLAVDFASSRSRITHTQYGAQKVKDAIVDQFRDLCGIRPSVRLDRPDIRVNVYLDKDVASVALDISGESLHKRGYRLEGGIAPLKENLAAAVLLRAGWPQIAKDGGELVDPMCGSGTLLIEAAWMAADIAPGLLRDFFGFQGWKNHRADIWESLLEEAKSRREAGLKNLPPITGYDLDRRAVHAAWDNIERAGLRGLIHVENEEAVSARPGQRGGYTQAPLYPPLEKGTRTDFKPDGLLVVNPPYGERLGEAEELAGLYSGLGEVLRTHFQGWKASVLTGNPELAFKLGIRARKFYKLYNGAIECKLFNFDIEPERFFTPHEDETGLSEEARKSRQLMRSALALAKKGEAGAGAEMFANRLRKNVKNLGKWARQNEVSCYRLYDADLPEYAVAVDLYQGGQTFLQVQEYQAPAIIDPAKAEHRLVEALSVIPEVLDIPQAQIFLKIRQRQRGTEQYEKQAEQGRFHQVDEGACRFWVNFEDYLDTGLFLDHRPTRLMIQRLALDKHFLNLFAYTGTASVHAALGGAKSTTSVDLSHTYLDWARRNLELNGIKGYHHELIQADCLAWLDAQVGKGNNAFDLIFVDPPTFSNSKRMSGAFDVQRDHVEIIRKAARLLAPDGLLIFSTNFRKFRLDLDALQDWLVEDISARTIPKDFERNPRIHYCWTIRNRAIGL
;
A
#
# COMPACT_ATOMS: atom_id res chain seq x y z
N MET A 1 32.15 -33.42 5.51
CA MET A 1 30.71 -33.69 5.77
C MET A 1 29.93 -33.39 4.49
N ASN A 2 28.92 -34.22 4.14
CA ASN A 2 28.11 -33.97 2.97
C ASN A 2 27.30 -32.69 3.14
N LYS A 3 27.44 -31.74 2.20
CA LYS A 3 26.64 -30.52 2.17
C LYS A 3 25.36 -30.77 1.40
N HIS A 4 24.29 -30.14 1.87
CA HIS A 4 22.95 -30.18 1.28
C HIS A 4 22.48 -28.76 0.97
N ASN A 5 21.58 -28.64 0.01
CA ASN A 5 20.98 -27.37 -0.38
C ASN A 5 19.65 -27.16 0.35
N PHE A 6 19.48 -25.98 0.95
CA PHE A 6 18.30 -25.62 1.71
C PHE A 6 17.68 -24.32 1.17
N PHE A 7 16.43 -24.13 1.52
CA PHE A 7 15.72 -22.87 1.36
C PHE A 7 15.04 -22.49 2.67
N ALA A 8 15.45 -21.37 3.26
CA ALA A 8 14.77 -20.82 4.43
C ALA A 8 13.73 -19.79 3.98
N THR A 9 12.46 -20.01 4.30
CA THR A 9 11.39 -19.06 3.97
C THR A 9 11.29 -17.96 5.01
N ALA A 10 11.00 -16.72 4.58
CA ALA A 10 10.80 -15.57 5.46
C ALA A 10 9.64 -14.69 4.98
N PRO A 11 9.07 -13.82 5.83
CA PRO A 11 8.23 -12.73 5.39
C PRO A 11 8.94 -11.81 4.39
N LEU A 12 8.19 -11.25 3.44
CA LEU A 12 8.72 -10.30 2.48
C LEU A 12 9.41 -9.11 3.19
N GLY A 13 10.57 -8.68 2.67
CA GLY A 13 11.37 -7.59 3.22
C GLY A 13 12.37 -8.01 4.31
N LEU A 14 12.39 -9.30 4.69
CA LEU A 14 13.35 -9.84 5.67
C LEU A 14 14.47 -10.67 5.03
N GLU A 15 14.49 -10.82 3.71
CA GLU A 15 15.39 -11.74 3.00
C GLU A 15 16.87 -11.45 3.30
N LEU A 16 17.27 -10.18 3.19
CA LEU A 16 18.67 -9.77 3.47
C LEU A 16 19.04 -9.95 4.95
N LEU A 17 18.10 -9.68 5.86
CA LEU A 17 18.35 -9.86 7.29
C LEU A 17 18.46 -11.34 7.66
N LEU A 18 17.66 -12.20 7.02
CA LEU A 18 17.76 -13.65 7.16
C LEU A 18 19.08 -14.17 6.55
N ALA A 19 19.53 -13.62 5.43
CA ALA A 19 20.81 -14.00 4.84
C ALA A 19 21.99 -13.73 5.80
N ASP A 20 22.00 -12.54 6.44
CA ASP A 20 22.99 -12.19 7.46
C ASP A 20 22.93 -13.15 8.67
N GLU A 21 21.71 -13.51 9.13
CA GLU A 21 21.50 -14.46 10.22
C GLU A 21 22.04 -15.85 9.87
N LEU A 22 21.73 -16.36 8.66
CA LEU A 22 22.20 -17.67 8.19
C LEU A 22 23.73 -17.74 8.09
N HIS A 23 24.37 -16.68 7.58
CA HIS A 23 25.83 -16.57 7.61
C HIS A 23 26.39 -16.67 9.03
N GLY A 24 25.79 -15.95 9.98
CA GLY A 24 26.16 -15.99 11.39
C GLY A 24 25.98 -17.36 12.04
N LEU A 25 25.06 -18.19 11.53
CA LEU A 25 24.81 -19.55 11.99
C LEU A 25 25.70 -20.61 11.29
N GLY A 26 26.56 -20.22 10.36
CA GLY A 26 27.52 -21.08 9.67
C GLY A 26 27.02 -21.65 8.35
N ALA A 27 25.95 -21.10 7.77
CA ALA A 27 25.51 -21.45 6.43
C ALA A 27 26.47 -20.90 5.34
N GLU A 28 26.60 -21.62 4.26
CA GLU A 28 27.46 -21.27 3.11
C GLU A 28 26.59 -21.03 1.86
N ASP A 29 27.17 -20.47 0.79
CA ASP A 29 26.51 -20.21 -0.49
C ASP A 29 25.17 -19.48 -0.36
N VAL A 30 25.07 -18.59 0.62
CA VAL A 30 23.83 -17.88 0.97
C VAL A 30 23.45 -16.90 -0.13
N LYS A 31 22.21 -17.05 -0.65
CA LYS A 31 21.66 -16.22 -1.74
C LYS A 31 20.23 -15.85 -1.43
N ASP A 32 19.95 -14.55 -1.35
CA ASP A 32 18.61 -14.06 -1.20
C ASP A 32 17.73 -14.33 -2.42
N ALA A 33 16.46 -14.58 -2.16
CA ALA A 33 15.43 -14.79 -3.15
C ALA A 33 14.10 -14.23 -2.63
N ARG A 34 13.09 -14.15 -3.49
CA ARG A 34 11.78 -13.68 -3.06
C ARG A 34 11.20 -14.57 -1.97
N ALA A 35 10.87 -13.97 -0.82
CA ALA A 35 10.27 -14.60 0.36
C ALA A 35 11.15 -15.69 1.01
N GLY A 36 12.48 -15.61 0.87
CA GLY A 36 13.39 -16.54 1.51
C GLY A 36 14.83 -16.45 1.02
N VAL A 37 15.65 -17.41 1.47
CA VAL A 37 17.09 -17.45 1.22
C VAL A 37 17.53 -18.88 0.92
N TYR A 38 18.24 -19.08 -0.17
CA TYR A 38 18.96 -20.33 -0.47
C TYR A 38 20.29 -20.38 0.28
N PHE A 39 20.64 -21.55 0.77
CA PHE A 39 21.95 -21.77 1.41
C PHE A 39 22.37 -23.22 1.33
N SER A 40 23.69 -23.46 1.47
CA SER A 40 24.29 -24.77 1.59
C SER A 40 24.76 -25.00 3.03
N ALA A 41 24.53 -26.18 3.56
CA ALA A 41 24.92 -26.53 4.94
C ALA A 41 25.07 -28.04 5.13
N ASP A 42 25.82 -28.45 6.14
CA ASP A 42 25.72 -29.79 6.69
C ASP A 42 24.49 -29.92 7.63
N ILE A 43 24.21 -31.13 8.06
CA ILE A 43 23.05 -31.43 8.91
C ILE A 43 23.12 -30.71 10.27
N ALA A 44 24.31 -30.59 10.85
CA ALA A 44 24.49 -29.90 12.13
C ALA A 44 24.13 -28.41 12.03
N THR A 45 24.60 -27.75 10.97
CA THR A 45 24.27 -26.36 10.67
C THR A 45 22.77 -26.20 10.36
N ALA A 46 22.17 -27.13 9.61
CA ALA A 46 20.73 -27.08 9.31
C ALA A 46 19.87 -27.20 10.60
N TYR A 47 20.25 -28.08 11.54
CA TYR A 47 19.61 -28.20 12.87
C TYR A 47 19.84 -26.93 13.70
N ARG A 48 21.06 -26.36 13.66
CA ARG A 48 21.34 -25.09 14.32
C ARG A 48 20.47 -23.96 13.75
N VAL A 49 20.25 -23.89 12.43
CA VAL A 49 19.34 -22.93 11.81
C VAL A 49 17.91 -23.12 12.32
N CYS A 50 17.40 -24.35 12.41
CA CYS A 50 16.07 -24.62 12.96
C CYS A 50 15.94 -24.18 14.42
N LEU A 51 16.98 -24.35 15.24
CA LEU A 51 16.99 -24.00 16.66
C LEU A 51 17.17 -22.50 16.91
N TRP A 52 18.06 -21.84 16.17
CA TRP A 52 18.55 -20.49 16.45
C TRP A 52 18.00 -19.40 15.55
N SER A 53 17.42 -19.73 14.37
CA SER A 53 16.90 -18.68 13.50
C SER A 53 15.69 -17.98 14.12
N ARG A 54 15.79 -16.66 14.24
CA ARG A 54 14.72 -15.78 14.71
C ARG A 54 13.80 -15.33 13.59
N LEU A 55 14.28 -15.39 12.34
CA LEU A 55 13.63 -14.78 11.17
C LEU A 55 12.96 -15.79 10.24
N ALA A 56 13.49 -17.01 10.14
CA ALA A 56 12.94 -18.04 9.27
C ALA A 56 11.53 -18.48 9.71
N ASN A 57 10.66 -18.70 8.72
CA ASN A 57 9.39 -19.40 8.95
C ASN A 57 9.57 -20.92 8.85
N ARG A 58 10.28 -21.37 7.81
CA ARG A 58 10.54 -22.79 7.56
C ARG A 58 11.95 -22.97 7.01
N VAL A 59 12.51 -24.15 7.23
CA VAL A 59 13.76 -24.60 6.63
C VAL A 59 13.46 -25.83 5.79
N LEU A 60 13.67 -25.74 4.49
CA LEU A 60 13.30 -26.73 3.49
C LEU A 60 14.57 -27.35 2.89
N LEU A 61 14.77 -28.64 3.09
CA LEU A 61 15.84 -29.42 2.44
C LEU A 61 15.41 -29.73 1.02
N LYS A 62 16.11 -29.20 0.01
CA LYS A 62 15.80 -29.40 -1.41
C LYS A 62 16.12 -30.84 -1.81
N LEU A 63 15.13 -31.57 -2.32
CA LEU A 63 15.26 -32.95 -2.83
C LEU A 63 15.44 -32.98 -4.34
N ALA A 64 14.52 -32.35 -5.08
CA ALA A 64 14.50 -32.36 -6.54
C ALA A 64 13.91 -31.07 -7.13
N SER A 65 14.18 -30.84 -8.41
CA SER A 65 13.49 -29.81 -9.20
C SER A 65 13.39 -30.30 -10.64
N PHE A 66 12.15 -30.26 -11.19
CA PHE A 66 11.85 -30.84 -12.50
C PHE A 66 10.66 -30.10 -13.15
N PRO A 67 10.53 -30.14 -14.50
CA PRO A 67 9.33 -29.67 -15.20
C PRO A 67 8.10 -30.49 -14.82
N ALA A 68 6.96 -29.83 -14.63
CA ALA A 68 5.68 -30.46 -14.32
C ALA A 68 4.53 -29.59 -14.81
N ALA A 69 4.24 -29.64 -16.10
CA ALA A 69 3.15 -28.89 -16.73
C ALA A 69 1.79 -29.59 -16.57
N THR A 70 1.79 -30.90 -16.35
CA THR A 70 0.60 -31.73 -16.16
C THR A 70 0.67 -32.48 -14.82
N PRO A 71 -0.48 -32.90 -14.26
CA PRO A 71 -0.52 -33.74 -13.06
C PRO A 71 0.18 -35.08 -13.21
N GLU A 72 0.18 -35.64 -14.43
CA GLU A 72 0.82 -36.91 -14.78
C GLU A 72 2.34 -36.76 -14.76
N GLU A 73 2.88 -35.68 -15.32
CA GLU A 73 4.31 -35.34 -15.23
C GLU A 73 4.73 -35.12 -13.76
N LEU A 74 3.91 -34.36 -12.98
CA LEU A 74 4.15 -34.15 -11.57
C LEU A 74 4.23 -35.46 -10.77
N TYR A 75 3.30 -36.39 -11.04
CA TYR A 75 3.30 -37.71 -10.41
C TYR A 75 4.52 -38.54 -10.82
N GLY A 76 4.81 -38.62 -12.13
CA GLY A 76 5.92 -39.40 -12.65
C GLY A 76 7.27 -38.97 -12.06
N GLU A 77 7.56 -37.69 -12.16
CA GLU A 77 8.82 -37.13 -11.64
C GLU A 77 8.95 -37.22 -10.10
N ALA A 78 7.82 -37.04 -9.38
CA ALA A 78 7.79 -37.23 -7.93
C ALA A 78 8.02 -38.71 -7.53
N SER A 79 7.67 -39.68 -8.38
CA SER A 79 7.90 -41.10 -8.15
C SER A 79 9.38 -41.51 -8.33
N GLU A 80 10.18 -40.72 -9.06
CA GLU A 80 11.64 -40.95 -9.25
C GLU A 80 12.46 -40.56 -8.00
N ILE A 81 11.88 -39.82 -7.06
CA ILE A 81 12.53 -39.50 -5.79
C ILE A 81 12.54 -40.76 -4.92
N ASP A 82 13.71 -41.15 -4.42
CA ASP A 82 13.80 -42.29 -3.47
C ASP A 82 13.32 -41.93 -2.06
N TRP A 83 12.01 -42.07 -1.86
CA TRP A 83 11.35 -41.77 -0.58
C TRP A 83 11.75 -42.75 0.53
N ALA A 84 12.16 -43.97 0.18
CA ALA A 84 12.58 -44.98 1.16
C ALA A 84 13.90 -44.62 1.86
N VAL A 85 14.72 -43.75 1.28
CA VAL A 85 15.92 -43.19 1.95
C VAL A 85 15.51 -42.13 2.98
N LEU A 86 14.38 -41.44 2.79
CA LEU A 86 13.96 -40.30 3.60
C LEU A 86 13.04 -40.68 4.77
N MET A 87 12.16 -41.66 4.57
CA MET A 87 11.14 -42.03 5.56
C MET A 87 10.99 -43.56 5.70
N ARG A 88 10.36 -43.99 6.80
CA ARG A 88 10.02 -45.40 7.02
C ARG A 88 8.65 -45.73 6.45
N PRO A 89 8.34 -47.00 6.14
CA PRO A 89 7.03 -47.39 5.63
C PRO A 89 5.85 -47.08 6.57
N ASP A 90 6.12 -47.07 7.90
CA ASP A 90 5.15 -46.79 8.94
C ASP A 90 5.03 -45.31 9.33
N SER A 91 5.86 -44.45 8.71
CA SER A 91 5.84 -43.00 8.94
C SER A 91 4.55 -42.37 8.48
N THR A 92 4.10 -41.34 9.16
CA THR A 92 3.01 -40.45 8.72
C THR A 92 3.54 -39.34 7.83
N LEU A 93 2.76 -38.92 6.82
CA LEU A 93 3.18 -37.88 5.88
C LEU A 93 2.10 -36.82 5.67
N ALA A 94 2.54 -35.61 5.31
CA ALA A 94 1.72 -34.56 4.74
C ALA A 94 2.43 -33.92 3.55
N VAL A 95 1.66 -33.43 2.56
CA VAL A 95 2.16 -32.69 1.41
C VAL A 95 1.52 -31.34 1.36
N ASP A 96 2.34 -30.29 1.45
CA ASP A 96 1.96 -28.91 1.21
C ASP A 96 2.30 -28.55 -0.25
N PHE A 97 1.34 -28.04 -1.00
CA PHE A 97 1.52 -27.68 -2.41
C PHE A 97 1.10 -26.24 -2.65
N ALA A 98 1.98 -25.48 -3.28
CA ALA A 98 1.69 -24.13 -3.73
C ALA A 98 2.03 -23.98 -5.21
N SER A 99 1.20 -23.22 -5.96
CA SER A 99 1.37 -22.99 -7.39
C SER A 99 1.32 -21.52 -7.72
N SER A 100 2.19 -21.09 -8.63
CA SER A 100 2.26 -19.73 -9.16
C SER A 100 2.58 -19.77 -10.65
N ARG A 101 1.81 -19.03 -11.46
CA ARG A 101 2.06 -18.88 -12.91
C ARG A 101 2.23 -20.21 -13.66
N SER A 102 1.52 -21.23 -13.26
CA SER A 102 1.62 -22.61 -13.75
C SER A 102 0.26 -23.17 -14.18
N ARG A 103 0.27 -24.22 -14.99
CA ARG A 103 -0.93 -24.86 -15.52
C ARG A 103 -1.71 -25.62 -14.45
N ILE A 104 -1.01 -26.24 -13.48
CA ILE A 104 -1.65 -26.89 -12.33
C ILE A 104 -2.00 -25.81 -11.32
N THR A 105 -3.26 -25.35 -11.29
CA THR A 105 -3.75 -24.30 -10.41
C THR A 105 -4.43 -24.83 -9.14
N HIS A 106 -4.94 -26.05 -9.18
CA HIS A 106 -5.65 -26.69 -8.07
C HIS A 106 -4.65 -27.31 -7.07
N THR A 107 -4.34 -26.57 -6.00
CA THR A 107 -3.27 -26.93 -5.03
C THR A 107 -3.55 -28.25 -4.30
N GLN A 108 -4.79 -28.51 -3.91
CA GLN A 108 -5.14 -29.75 -3.23
C GLN A 108 -4.96 -30.98 -4.13
N TYR A 109 -5.28 -30.86 -5.41
CA TYR A 109 -5.07 -31.93 -6.39
C TYR A 109 -3.58 -32.16 -6.65
N GLY A 110 -2.79 -31.09 -6.77
CA GLY A 110 -1.32 -31.22 -6.88
C GLY A 110 -0.69 -31.91 -5.66
N ALA A 111 -1.11 -31.53 -4.44
CA ALA A 111 -0.67 -32.21 -3.22
C ALA A 111 -1.06 -33.68 -3.20
N GLN A 112 -2.27 -34.03 -3.68
CA GLN A 112 -2.72 -35.42 -3.75
C GLN A 112 -1.89 -36.25 -4.74
N LYS A 113 -1.52 -35.71 -5.91
CA LYS A 113 -0.67 -36.40 -6.89
C LYS A 113 0.71 -36.73 -6.35
N VAL A 114 1.36 -35.78 -5.66
CA VAL A 114 2.65 -36.02 -5.03
C VAL A 114 2.52 -37.04 -3.89
N LYS A 115 1.48 -36.93 -3.07
CA LYS A 115 1.19 -37.91 -2.03
C LYS A 115 0.98 -39.31 -2.62
N ASP A 116 0.25 -39.44 -3.73
CA ASP A 116 0.00 -40.72 -4.39
C ASP A 116 1.33 -41.31 -4.91
N ALA A 117 2.23 -40.53 -5.52
CA ALA A 117 3.57 -40.97 -5.93
C ALA A 117 4.37 -41.57 -4.78
N ILE A 118 4.36 -40.88 -3.60
CA ILE A 118 5.05 -41.37 -2.40
C ILE A 118 4.45 -42.71 -1.92
N VAL A 119 3.15 -42.76 -1.77
CA VAL A 119 2.42 -43.92 -1.20
C VAL A 119 2.52 -45.13 -2.12
N ASP A 120 2.42 -44.93 -3.43
CA ASP A 120 2.51 -46.00 -4.41
C ASP A 120 3.92 -46.61 -4.46
N GLN A 121 4.98 -45.79 -4.33
CA GLN A 121 6.35 -46.30 -4.22
C GLN A 121 6.52 -47.26 -3.02
N PHE A 122 6.02 -46.91 -1.83
CA PHE A 122 6.07 -47.79 -0.67
C PHE A 122 5.21 -49.04 -0.81
N ARG A 123 4.03 -48.92 -1.42
CA ARG A 123 3.16 -50.06 -1.72
C ARG A 123 3.89 -51.07 -2.63
N ASP A 124 4.58 -50.56 -3.66
CA ASP A 124 5.28 -51.42 -4.63
C ASP A 124 6.57 -52.03 -4.03
N LEU A 125 7.26 -51.30 -3.14
CA LEU A 125 8.50 -51.77 -2.50
C LEU A 125 8.26 -52.81 -1.38
N CYS A 126 7.26 -52.60 -0.56
CA CYS A 126 7.08 -53.42 0.66
C CYS A 126 5.61 -53.75 1.02
N GLY A 127 4.66 -53.43 0.14
CA GLY A 127 3.23 -53.68 0.39
C GLY A 127 2.58 -52.82 1.45
N ILE A 128 3.31 -51.89 2.08
CA ILE A 128 2.83 -51.01 3.12
C ILE A 128 2.46 -49.63 2.50
N ARG A 129 1.41 -49.05 3.03
CA ARG A 129 0.95 -47.72 2.62
C ARG A 129 1.11 -46.73 3.75
N PRO A 130 2.04 -45.74 3.65
CA PRO A 130 2.19 -44.70 4.65
C PRO A 130 0.88 -43.91 4.88
N SER A 131 0.60 -43.57 6.14
CA SER A 131 -0.61 -42.87 6.52
C SER A 131 -0.47 -41.36 6.38
N VAL A 132 -1.56 -40.67 6.01
CA VAL A 132 -1.60 -39.20 5.94
C VAL A 132 -1.99 -38.64 7.31
N ARG A 133 -1.18 -37.70 7.81
CA ARG A 133 -1.45 -36.96 9.04
C ARG A 133 -1.13 -35.48 8.81
N LEU A 134 -2.12 -34.61 8.87
CA LEU A 134 -1.94 -33.19 8.58
C LEU A 134 -1.31 -32.44 9.75
N ASP A 135 -1.65 -32.85 10.97
CA ASP A 135 -1.08 -32.27 12.20
C ASP A 135 0.12 -33.09 12.64
N ARG A 136 1.28 -32.44 12.78
CA ARG A 136 2.56 -33.01 13.20
C ARG A 136 2.90 -34.38 12.54
N PRO A 137 2.94 -34.44 11.18
CA PRO A 137 3.39 -35.64 10.50
C PRO A 137 4.86 -35.88 10.78
N ASP A 138 5.31 -37.16 10.67
CA ASP A 138 6.73 -37.50 10.74
C ASP A 138 7.50 -36.87 9.56
N ILE A 139 6.88 -36.82 8.39
CA ILE A 139 7.45 -36.24 7.19
C ILE A 139 6.47 -35.23 6.59
N ARG A 140 6.96 -34.01 6.41
CA ARG A 140 6.23 -32.97 5.69
C ARG A 140 6.98 -32.61 4.40
N VAL A 141 6.35 -32.87 3.25
CA VAL A 141 6.88 -32.54 1.94
C VAL A 141 6.31 -31.21 1.48
N ASN A 142 7.16 -30.29 1.09
CA ASN A 142 6.78 -29.01 0.52
C ASN A 142 7.04 -29.00 -0.98
N VAL A 143 6.03 -28.69 -1.79
CA VAL A 143 6.12 -28.61 -3.24
C VAL A 143 5.72 -27.20 -3.68
N TYR A 144 6.63 -26.55 -4.37
CA TYR A 144 6.38 -25.24 -4.97
C TYR A 144 6.51 -25.34 -6.49
N LEU A 145 5.42 -25.08 -7.20
CA LEU A 145 5.35 -25.08 -8.65
C LEU A 145 5.34 -23.63 -9.18
N ASP A 146 6.36 -23.22 -9.90
CA ASP A 146 6.42 -21.90 -10.55
C ASP A 146 6.83 -22.05 -12.03
N LYS A 147 6.02 -21.47 -12.92
CA LYS A 147 6.23 -21.57 -14.38
C LYS A 147 6.40 -23.01 -14.88
N ASP A 148 5.54 -23.87 -14.39
CA ASP A 148 5.55 -25.31 -14.69
C ASP A 148 6.86 -26.05 -14.30
N VAL A 149 7.64 -25.51 -13.34
CA VAL A 149 8.77 -26.18 -12.72
C VAL A 149 8.47 -26.42 -11.24
N ALA A 150 8.44 -27.71 -10.86
CA ALA A 150 8.26 -28.14 -9.49
C ALA A 150 9.60 -28.14 -8.74
N SER A 151 9.57 -27.61 -7.51
CA SER A 151 10.64 -27.79 -6.53
C SER A 151 10.07 -28.59 -5.37
N VAL A 152 10.63 -29.75 -5.13
CA VAL A 152 10.23 -30.66 -4.03
C VAL A 152 11.26 -30.59 -2.92
N ALA A 153 10.79 -30.38 -1.70
CA ALA A 153 11.65 -30.25 -0.53
C ALA A 153 11.05 -30.96 0.70
N LEU A 154 11.89 -31.39 1.60
CA LEU A 154 11.52 -31.88 2.92
C LEU A 154 11.51 -30.70 3.91
N ASP A 155 10.40 -30.45 4.56
CA ASP A 155 10.32 -29.46 5.64
C ASP A 155 10.91 -30.03 6.92
N ILE A 156 12.12 -29.58 7.25
CA ILE A 156 12.84 -30.02 8.45
C ILE A 156 12.47 -29.20 9.69
N SER A 157 11.72 -28.12 9.55
CA SER A 157 11.25 -27.31 10.68
C SER A 157 9.98 -27.85 11.35
N GLY A 158 9.14 -28.58 10.61
CA GLY A 158 7.85 -29.09 11.08
C GLY A 158 6.77 -28.03 11.05
N GLU A 159 6.42 -27.44 12.21
CA GLU A 159 5.59 -26.24 12.27
C GLU A 159 6.42 -24.99 11.96
N SER A 160 5.74 -23.89 11.59
CA SER A 160 6.45 -22.64 11.35
C SER A 160 7.28 -22.20 12.56
N LEU A 161 8.56 -21.84 12.32
CA LEU A 161 9.53 -21.53 13.39
C LEU A 161 9.14 -20.28 14.20
N HIS A 162 8.29 -19.39 13.66
CA HIS A 162 7.80 -18.25 14.43
C HIS A 162 6.92 -18.69 15.62
N LYS A 163 6.32 -19.89 15.59
CA LYS A 163 5.61 -20.48 16.74
C LYS A 163 6.65 -20.96 17.74
N ARG A 164 7.06 -20.10 18.65
CA ARG A 164 8.14 -20.36 19.62
C ARG A 164 7.75 -21.30 20.76
N GLY A 165 6.44 -21.45 21.04
CA GLY A 165 5.89 -22.26 22.12
C GLY A 165 5.45 -21.48 23.37
N TYR A 166 5.81 -20.20 23.52
CA TYR A 166 5.38 -19.43 24.68
C TYR A 166 3.99 -18.80 24.54
N ARG A 167 3.44 -18.68 23.31
CA ARG A 167 2.10 -18.11 23.09
C ARG A 167 1.08 -19.21 22.89
N LEU A 168 -0.01 -19.17 23.67
CA LEU A 168 -1.20 -19.95 23.43
C LEU A 168 -2.08 -19.25 22.39
N GLU A 169 -2.78 -20.00 21.53
CA GLU A 169 -3.66 -19.47 20.49
C GLU A 169 -4.78 -18.63 21.11
N GLY A 170 -5.06 -17.45 20.59
CA GLY A 170 -6.21 -16.63 20.98
C GLY A 170 -5.89 -15.16 21.25
N GLY A 171 -5.61 -14.38 20.21
CA GLY A 171 -5.54 -12.90 20.26
C GLY A 171 -5.92 -12.29 18.93
N ILE A 172 -6.48 -11.07 18.94
CA ILE A 172 -6.82 -10.32 17.72
C ILE A 172 -5.49 -9.90 17.08
N ALA A 173 -5.09 -10.53 15.96
CA ALA A 173 -3.96 -10.20 15.09
C ALA A 173 -2.63 -9.81 15.80
N PRO A 174 -2.01 -10.70 16.60
CA PRO A 174 -0.78 -10.37 17.30
C PRO A 174 0.41 -10.23 16.34
N LEU A 175 1.39 -9.39 16.70
CA LEU A 175 2.67 -9.30 16.00
C LEU A 175 3.34 -10.69 16.01
N LYS A 176 3.73 -11.21 14.83
CA LYS A 176 4.44 -12.49 14.74
C LYS A 176 5.84 -12.36 15.35
N GLU A 177 6.28 -13.43 16.00
CA GLU A 177 7.55 -13.45 16.73
C GLU A 177 8.76 -13.17 15.85
N ASN A 178 8.78 -13.67 14.62
CA ASN A 178 9.86 -13.38 13.67
C ASN A 178 9.81 -11.94 13.15
N LEU A 179 8.65 -11.33 13.06
CA LEU A 179 8.53 -9.91 12.72
C LEU A 179 8.98 -9.03 13.91
N ALA A 180 8.62 -9.40 15.14
CA ALA A 180 9.12 -8.75 16.36
C ALA A 180 10.65 -8.82 16.44
N ALA A 181 11.22 -10.00 16.16
CA ALA A 181 12.67 -10.18 16.07
C ALA A 181 13.31 -9.26 15.01
N ALA A 182 12.70 -9.15 13.82
CA ALA A 182 13.18 -8.29 12.75
C ALA A 182 13.15 -6.80 13.14
N VAL A 183 12.09 -6.36 13.85
CA VAL A 183 11.98 -5.00 14.39
C VAL A 183 13.14 -4.71 15.33
N LEU A 184 13.40 -5.59 16.29
CA LEU A 184 14.48 -5.45 17.27
C LEU A 184 15.87 -5.45 16.62
N LEU A 185 16.12 -6.33 15.65
CA LEU A 185 17.37 -6.36 14.90
C LEU A 185 17.59 -5.07 14.08
N ARG A 186 16.55 -4.58 13.40
CA ARG A 186 16.61 -3.32 12.64
C ARG A 186 16.73 -2.09 13.54
N ALA A 187 16.24 -2.16 14.77
CA ALA A 187 16.42 -1.16 15.81
C ALA A 187 17.85 -1.13 16.38
N GLY A 188 18.62 -2.20 16.18
CA GLY A 188 19.97 -2.35 16.74
C GLY A 188 19.97 -2.85 18.20
N TRP A 189 18.90 -3.46 18.65
CA TRP A 189 18.75 -3.94 20.02
C TRP A 189 19.88 -4.85 20.52
N PRO A 190 20.41 -5.85 19.76
CA PRO A 190 21.48 -6.70 20.28
C PRO A 190 22.71 -5.93 20.74
N GLN A 191 23.09 -4.84 20.03
CA GLN A 191 24.22 -4.02 20.45
C GLN A 191 23.88 -3.14 21.64
N ILE A 192 22.67 -2.56 21.69
CA ILE A 192 22.20 -1.73 22.82
C ILE A 192 22.16 -2.57 24.09
N ALA A 193 21.61 -3.80 24.04
CA ALA A 193 21.56 -4.73 25.15
C ALA A 193 22.96 -5.13 25.63
N LYS A 194 23.88 -5.42 24.70
CA LYS A 194 25.29 -5.74 25.02
C LYS A 194 26.00 -4.59 25.72
N ASP A 195 25.64 -3.35 25.41
CA ASP A 195 26.17 -2.14 26.04
C ASP A 195 25.47 -1.79 27.37
N GLY A 196 24.50 -2.65 27.82
CA GLY A 196 23.76 -2.49 29.07
C GLY A 196 22.56 -1.54 29.00
N GLY A 197 22.15 -1.13 27.77
CA GLY A 197 21.00 -0.25 27.56
C GLY A 197 19.67 -0.94 27.85
N GLU A 198 18.67 -0.17 28.30
CA GLU A 198 17.34 -0.63 28.67
C GLU A 198 16.41 -0.77 27.45
N LEU A 199 15.33 -1.56 27.58
CA LEU A 199 14.26 -1.61 26.60
C LEU A 199 12.91 -1.25 27.22
N VAL A 200 12.15 -0.37 26.54
CA VAL A 200 10.79 0.01 26.92
C VAL A 200 9.85 -0.21 25.74
N ASP A 201 8.73 -0.89 25.98
CA ASP A 201 7.60 -1.01 25.06
C ASP A 201 6.35 -0.39 25.71
N PRO A 202 5.93 0.82 25.30
CA PRO A 202 4.81 1.53 25.92
C PRO A 202 3.42 0.98 25.53
N MET A 203 3.34 0.03 24.59
CA MET A 203 2.09 -0.63 24.16
C MET A 203 2.37 -2.11 23.86
N CYS A 204 2.79 -2.84 24.89
CA CYS A 204 3.42 -4.16 24.73
C CYS A 204 2.45 -5.27 24.29
N GLY A 205 1.14 -5.06 24.38
CA GLY A 205 0.16 -6.08 24.05
C GLY A 205 0.40 -7.35 24.84
N SER A 206 0.51 -8.48 24.16
CA SER A 206 0.82 -9.78 24.76
C SER A 206 2.32 -10.02 25.06
N GLY A 207 3.15 -8.97 25.02
CA GLY A 207 4.56 -9.01 25.41
C GLY A 207 5.54 -9.57 24.37
N THR A 208 5.14 -9.66 23.09
CA THR A 208 5.98 -10.33 22.05
C THR A 208 7.34 -9.62 21.87
N LEU A 209 7.37 -8.29 21.75
CA LEU A 209 8.61 -7.53 21.62
C LEU A 209 9.48 -7.66 22.85
N LEU A 210 8.89 -7.66 24.05
CA LEU A 210 9.60 -7.82 25.32
C LEU A 210 10.30 -9.18 25.42
N ILE A 211 9.57 -10.27 25.09
CA ILE A 211 10.08 -11.64 25.15
C ILE A 211 11.20 -11.85 24.13
N GLU A 212 10.97 -11.47 22.86
CA GLU A 212 12.00 -11.59 21.82
C GLU A 212 13.24 -10.73 22.14
N ALA A 213 13.06 -9.55 22.75
CA ALA A 213 14.17 -8.71 23.20
C ALA A 213 14.98 -9.38 24.33
N ALA A 214 14.29 -9.95 25.33
CA ALA A 214 14.95 -10.67 26.41
C ALA A 214 15.70 -11.89 25.90
N TRP A 215 15.09 -12.66 24.99
CA TRP A 215 15.75 -13.82 24.38
C TRP A 215 16.95 -13.46 23.53
N MET A 216 16.94 -12.30 22.85
CA MET A 216 18.12 -11.80 22.14
C MET A 216 19.24 -11.41 23.09
N ALA A 217 18.89 -10.64 24.14
CA ALA A 217 19.87 -10.14 25.12
C ALA A 217 20.50 -11.27 25.95
N ALA A 218 19.69 -12.27 26.31
CA ALA A 218 20.14 -13.43 27.09
C ALA A 218 20.64 -14.60 26.23
N ASP A 219 20.83 -14.41 24.94
CA ASP A 219 21.33 -15.44 24.00
C ASP A 219 20.54 -16.76 24.10
N ILE A 220 19.22 -16.66 24.17
CA ILE A 220 18.30 -17.81 24.22
C ILE A 220 17.90 -18.20 22.81
N ALA A 221 18.06 -19.48 22.46
CA ALA A 221 17.63 -20.02 21.19
C ALA A 221 16.09 -19.98 21.06
N PRO A 222 15.51 -19.38 20.01
CA PRO A 222 14.06 -19.24 19.88
C PRO A 222 13.33 -20.59 19.72
N GLY A 223 14.03 -21.62 19.26
CA GLY A 223 13.50 -22.98 19.14
C GLY A 223 13.54 -23.82 20.42
N LEU A 224 14.12 -23.30 21.51
CA LEU A 224 14.41 -24.13 22.71
C LEU A 224 13.16 -24.63 23.45
N LEU A 225 12.03 -23.93 23.33
CA LEU A 225 10.76 -24.35 23.96
C LEU A 225 9.88 -25.20 23.03
N ARG A 226 10.33 -25.46 21.81
CA ARG A 226 9.58 -26.32 20.89
C ARG A 226 9.79 -27.79 21.25
N ASP A 227 8.71 -28.53 21.27
CA ASP A 227 8.69 -29.95 21.55
C ASP A 227 8.89 -30.84 20.32
N PHE A 228 8.80 -30.27 19.11
CA PHE A 228 8.91 -31.00 17.85
C PHE A 228 9.53 -30.18 16.74
N PHE A 229 10.42 -30.83 15.95
CA PHE A 229 10.96 -30.35 14.69
C PHE A 229 10.78 -31.44 13.62
N GLY A 230 10.53 -31.06 12.37
CA GLY A 230 10.25 -31.97 11.29
C GLY A 230 11.38 -32.96 10.99
N PHE A 231 12.64 -32.58 11.25
CA PHE A 231 13.77 -33.47 11.06
C PHE A 231 13.80 -34.66 12.06
N GLN A 232 13.09 -34.61 13.17
CA GLN A 232 13.05 -35.71 14.16
C GLN A 232 12.32 -36.94 13.61
N GLY A 233 11.36 -36.77 12.69
CA GLY A 233 10.69 -37.87 11.98
C GLY A 233 11.47 -38.41 10.78
N TRP A 234 12.53 -37.72 10.37
CA TRP A 234 13.36 -38.11 9.21
C TRP A 234 14.20 -39.35 9.54
N LYS A 235 14.24 -40.32 8.62
CA LYS A 235 14.98 -41.56 8.77
C LYS A 235 16.48 -41.35 9.05
N ASN A 236 17.05 -40.30 8.48
CA ASN A 236 18.45 -39.92 8.65
C ASN A 236 18.69 -38.91 9.79
N HIS A 237 17.73 -38.78 10.70
CA HIS A 237 17.90 -37.94 11.88
C HIS A 237 19.13 -38.33 12.71
N ARG A 238 19.92 -37.32 13.11
CA ARG A 238 21.13 -37.46 13.94
C ARG A 238 20.85 -36.95 15.33
N ALA A 239 20.33 -37.83 16.17
CA ALA A 239 19.96 -37.51 17.57
C ALA A 239 21.16 -37.03 18.39
N ASP A 240 22.34 -37.60 18.16
CA ASP A 240 23.59 -37.20 18.80
C ASP A 240 23.95 -35.72 18.56
N ILE A 241 23.82 -35.26 17.31
CA ILE A 241 24.05 -33.86 16.94
C ILE A 241 22.99 -32.96 17.58
N TRP A 242 21.73 -33.38 17.53
CA TRP A 242 20.63 -32.61 18.09
C TRP A 242 20.75 -32.42 19.61
N GLU A 243 21.03 -33.46 20.34
CA GLU A 243 21.23 -33.42 21.81
C GLU A 243 22.38 -32.46 22.18
N SER A 244 23.50 -32.53 21.47
CA SER A 244 24.63 -31.62 21.68
C SER A 244 24.24 -30.13 21.45
N LEU A 245 23.44 -29.85 20.42
CA LEU A 245 22.96 -28.47 20.13
C LEU A 245 21.98 -28.00 21.22
N LEU A 246 21.14 -28.87 21.75
CA LEU A 246 20.24 -28.54 22.85
C LEU A 246 20.99 -28.22 24.14
N GLU A 247 22.04 -29.01 24.46
CA GLU A 247 22.88 -28.73 25.62
C GLU A 247 23.65 -27.42 25.50
N GLU A 248 24.22 -27.14 24.33
CA GLU A 248 24.81 -25.83 24.04
C GLU A 248 23.80 -24.70 24.29
N ALA A 249 22.59 -24.81 23.73
CA ALA A 249 21.55 -23.79 23.84
C ALA A 249 21.09 -23.59 25.30
N LYS A 250 20.96 -24.64 26.10
CA LYS A 250 20.63 -24.56 27.54
C LYS A 250 21.74 -23.84 28.31
N SER A 251 22.99 -24.21 28.10
CA SER A 251 24.14 -23.56 28.73
C SER A 251 24.24 -22.08 28.41
N ARG A 252 24.05 -21.71 27.15
CA ARG A 252 24.04 -20.29 26.71
C ARG A 252 22.90 -19.51 27.36
N ARG A 253 21.68 -20.08 27.43
CA ARG A 253 20.55 -19.50 28.16
C ARG A 253 20.89 -19.22 29.63
N GLU A 254 21.43 -20.20 30.34
CA GLU A 254 21.77 -20.07 31.78
C GLU A 254 22.82 -18.97 32.02
N ALA A 255 23.80 -18.85 31.15
CA ALA A 255 24.80 -17.80 31.18
C ALA A 255 24.20 -16.42 30.87
N GLY A 256 23.39 -16.32 29.81
CA GLY A 256 22.81 -15.07 29.32
C GLY A 256 21.80 -14.46 30.30
N LEU A 257 20.98 -15.27 30.96
CA LEU A 257 19.99 -14.77 31.91
C LEU A 257 20.58 -14.02 33.11
N LYS A 258 21.86 -14.25 33.45
CA LYS A 258 22.56 -13.54 34.53
C LYS A 258 22.85 -12.07 34.24
N ASN A 259 22.86 -11.71 32.95
CA ASN A 259 23.26 -10.39 32.48
C ASN A 259 22.14 -9.67 31.67
N LEU A 260 20.89 -10.04 31.91
CA LEU A 260 19.76 -9.45 31.18
C LEU A 260 19.60 -7.95 31.57
N PRO A 261 19.61 -7.02 30.60
CA PRO A 261 19.34 -5.62 30.88
C PRO A 261 17.86 -5.41 31.28
N PRO A 262 17.50 -4.26 31.89
CA PRO A 262 16.12 -3.95 32.24
C PRO A 262 15.22 -3.94 30.99
N ILE A 263 14.08 -4.63 31.07
CA ILE A 263 13.07 -4.68 30.03
C ILE A 263 11.72 -4.41 30.67
N THR A 264 11.04 -3.34 30.20
CA THR A 264 9.77 -2.88 30.76
C THR A 264 8.72 -2.72 29.67
N GLY A 265 7.51 -3.16 29.95
CA GLY A 265 6.34 -3.01 29.07
C GLY A 265 5.19 -2.34 29.79
N TYR A 266 4.40 -1.58 29.01
CA TYR A 266 3.16 -0.95 29.46
C TYR A 266 2.04 -1.31 28.48
N ASP A 267 0.83 -1.47 28.98
CA ASP A 267 -0.36 -1.55 28.14
C ASP A 267 -1.61 -1.10 28.92
N LEU A 268 -2.51 -0.40 28.25
CA LEU A 268 -3.76 0.09 28.85
C LEU A 268 -4.79 -1.04 29.03
N ASP A 269 -4.78 -2.08 28.18
CA ASP A 269 -5.70 -3.21 28.28
C ASP A 269 -5.18 -4.23 29.31
N ARG A 270 -5.87 -4.34 30.45
CA ARG A 270 -5.57 -5.32 31.50
C ARG A 270 -5.50 -6.76 30.99
N ARG A 271 -6.30 -7.12 29.97
CA ARG A 271 -6.29 -8.47 29.38
C ARG A 271 -4.99 -8.69 28.61
N ALA A 272 -4.49 -7.68 27.91
CA ALA A 272 -3.21 -7.73 27.23
C ALA A 272 -2.05 -7.90 28.22
N VAL A 273 -2.07 -7.16 29.33
CA VAL A 273 -1.09 -7.28 30.43
C VAL A 273 -1.10 -8.68 31.04
N HIS A 274 -2.26 -9.27 31.31
CA HIS A 274 -2.36 -10.66 31.81
C HIS A 274 -1.80 -11.65 30.79
N ALA A 275 -2.15 -11.50 29.51
CA ALA A 275 -1.59 -12.33 28.45
C ALA A 275 -0.07 -12.19 28.33
N ALA A 276 0.46 -10.97 28.55
CA ALA A 276 1.90 -10.74 28.56
C ALA A 276 2.58 -11.50 29.73
N TRP A 277 2.05 -11.42 30.94
CA TRP A 277 2.59 -12.17 32.09
C TRP A 277 2.58 -13.65 31.85
N ASP A 278 1.47 -14.23 31.37
CA ASP A 278 1.36 -15.63 31.03
C ASP A 278 2.39 -16.08 29.97
N ASN A 279 2.60 -15.25 28.94
CA ASN A 279 3.60 -15.51 27.90
C ASN A 279 5.03 -15.40 28.45
N ILE A 280 5.32 -14.39 29.27
CA ILE A 280 6.61 -14.18 29.94
C ILE A 280 6.94 -15.37 30.85
N GLU A 281 5.96 -15.88 31.61
CA GLU A 281 6.15 -17.06 32.47
C GLU A 281 6.47 -18.30 31.63
N ARG A 282 5.68 -18.56 30.57
CA ARG A 282 5.94 -19.69 29.63
C ARG A 282 7.28 -19.55 28.90
N ALA A 283 7.70 -18.33 28.60
CA ALA A 283 9.00 -18.04 28.00
C ALA A 283 10.18 -18.28 28.96
N GLY A 284 9.88 -18.58 30.25
CA GLY A 284 10.88 -18.79 31.30
C GLY A 284 11.58 -17.51 31.76
N LEU A 285 10.86 -16.38 31.70
CA LEU A 285 11.38 -15.03 32.00
C LEU A 285 10.66 -14.36 33.18
N ARG A 286 9.95 -15.15 34.00
CA ARG A 286 9.24 -14.65 35.20
C ARG A 286 10.18 -13.91 36.12
N GLY A 287 9.80 -12.68 36.52
CA GLY A 287 10.60 -11.81 37.38
C GLY A 287 11.78 -11.12 36.70
N LEU A 288 12.01 -11.35 35.41
CA LEU A 288 13.08 -10.74 34.63
C LEU A 288 12.58 -9.62 33.70
N ILE A 289 11.28 -9.64 33.35
CA ILE A 289 10.61 -8.59 32.56
C ILE A 289 9.55 -7.97 33.46
N HIS A 290 9.46 -6.65 33.44
CA HIS A 290 8.45 -5.88 34.16
C HIS A 290 7.34 -5.45 33.21
N VAL A 291 6.06 -5.65 33.59
CA VAL A 291 4.89 -5.20 32.82
C VAL A 291 3.88 -4.55 33.73
N GLU A 292 3.44 -3.35 33.37
CA GLU A 292 2.45 -2.57 34.13
C GLU A 292 1.21 -2.24 33.30
N ASN A 293 0.06 -2.10 33.99
CA ASN A 293 -1.17 -1.65 33.37
C ASN A 293 -1.24 -0.11 33.46
N GLU A 294 -0.64 0.56 32.49
CA GLU A 294 -0.49 2.00 32.44
C GLU A 294 -0.65 2.51 31.00
N GLU A 295 -0.95 3.79 30.87
CA GLU A 295 -1.01 4.45 29.56
C GLU A 295 0.42 4.64 28.99
N ALA A 296 0.51 4.64 27.64
CA ALA A 296 1.80 4.87 26.95
C ALA A 296 2.48 6.21 27.31
N VAL A 297 1.70 7.20 27.69
CA VAL A 297 2.22 8.52 28.14
C VAL A 297 2.88 8.46 29.52
N SER A 298 2.64 7.40 30.29
CA SER A 298 3.28 7.17 31.59
C SER A 298 4.68 6.54 31.49
N ALA A 299 5.06 6.04 30.30
CA ALA A 299 6.34 5.37 30.10
C ALA A 299 7.55 6.24 30.48
N ARG A 300 8.47 5.68 31.25
CA ARG A 300 9.70 6.35 31.74
C ARG A 300 10.88 5.38 31.68
N PRO A 301 12.12 5.91 31.46
CA PRO A 301 13.34 5.13 31.66
C PRO A 301 13.51 4.74 33.13
N GLY A 302 14.01 3.52 33.40
CA GLY A 302 14.45 3.10 34.73
C GLY A 302 13.35 2.92 35.80
N GLN A 303 12.05 2.96 35.44
CA GLN A 303 10.96 2.65 36.37
C GLN A 303 10.92 1.15 36.67
N ARG A 304 11.42 0.77 37.84
CA ARG A 304 11.18 -0.54 38.42
C ARG A 304 10.03 -0.44 39.41
N GLY A 305 8.90 -1.06 39.11
CA GLY A 305 7.83 -1.21 40.09
C GLY A 305 8.33 -1.98 41.31
N GLY A 306 8.27 -1.34 42.45
CA GLY A 306 8.19 -1.91 43.78
C GLY A 306 9.18 -2.94 44.30
N TYR A 307 10.13 -3.46 43.54
CA TYR A 307 11.16 -4.39 44.03
C TYR A 307 12.50 -3.66 44.13
N THR A 308 12.83 -3.25 45.34
CA THR A 308 14.12 -2.65 45.75
C THR A 308 15.24 -3.66 45.61
N GLN A 309 15.79 -3.87 44.44
CA GLN A 309 17.19 -4.24 44.30
C GLN A 309 17.91 -3.05 43.66
N ALA A 310 18.92 -2.54 44.39
CA ALA A 310 19.77 -1.48 43.88
C ALA A 310 20.34 -1.82 42.52
N PRO A 311 20.53 -0.80 41.63
CA PRO A 311 21.12 -1.05 40.32
C PRO A 311 22.49 -1.72 40.51
N LEU A 312 22.72 -2.80 39.77
CA LEU A 312 23.97 -3.55 39.77
C LEU A 312 25.17 -2.72 39.24
N TYR A 313 24.89 -1.54 38.71
CA TYR A 313 25.91 -0.60 38.21
C TYR A 313 25.60 0.82 38.65
N PRO A 314 26.58 1.60 39.11
CA PRO A 314 26.42 3.02 39.39
C PRO A 314 26.13 3.78 38.10
N PRO A 315 25.40 4.92 38.17
CA PRO A 315 25.20 5.80 37.02
C PRO A 315 26.56 6.20 36.44
N LEU A 316 26.73 6.00 35.12
CA LEU A 316 27.95 6.43 34.44
C LEU A 316 28.05 7.95 34.50
N GLU A 317 29.17 8.47 35.02
CA GLU A 317 29.46 9.89 35.02
C GLU A 317 29.40 10.47 33.60
N LYS A 318 28.75 11.63 33.47
CA LYS A 318 28.63 12.37 32.20
C LYS A 318 30.00 12.85 31.72
N GLY A 319 30.69 12.01 30.94
CA GLY A 319 31.88 12.42 30.19
C GLY A 319 31.49 12.87 28.77
N THR A 320 32.26 13.77 28.20
CA THR A 320 32.17 14.25 26.81
C THR A 320 32.25 13.06 25.84
N ARG A 321 31.10 12.69 25.26
CA ARG A 321 31.00 11.57 24.30
C ARG A 321 31.33 12.02 22.89
N THR A 322 32.35 11.42 22.28
CA THR A 322 32.66 11.54 20.84
C THR A 322 31.87 10.53 19.96
N ASP A 323 31.33 9.46 20.58
CA ASP A 323 30.50 8.47 19.91
C ASP A 323 29.15 8.30 20.62
N PHE A 324 28.04 8.45 19.88
CA PHE A 324 26.69 8.32 20.42
C PHE A 324 26.43 6.87 20.84
N LYS A 325 26.43 6.62 22.15
CA LYS A 325 25.99 5.36 22.77
C LYS A 325 24.58 5.57 23.32
N PRO A 326 23.54 4.95 22.75
CA PRO A 326 22.17 5.14 23.23
C PRO A 326 22.02 4.52 24.62
N ASP A 327 21.31 5.22 25.52
CA ASP A 327 21.02 4.73 26.87
C ASP A 327 20.01 3.59 26.88
N GLY A 328 19.21 3.45 25.79
CA GLY A 328 18.26 2.37 25.63
C GLY A 328 17.50 2.43 24.30
N LEU A 329 16.51 1.55 24.18
CA LEU A 329 15.59 1.43 23.04
C LEU A 329 14.14 1.51 23.52
N LEU A 330 13.39 2.49 23.01
CA LEU A 330 11.94 2.41 23.04
C LEU A 330 11.48 1.76 21.75
N VAL A 331 10.76 0.64 21.85
CA VAL A 331 10.19 -0.07 20.69
C VAL A 331 8.70 -0.21 20.85
N VAL A 332 7.93 0.04 19.79
CA VAL A 332 6.47 0.01 19.89
C VAL A 332 5.82 -0.38 18.57
N ASN A 333 4.73 -1.16 18.69
CA ASN A 333 3.80 -1.47 17.61
C ASN A 333 2.41 -0.92 17.98
N PRO A 334 2.19 0.41 17.85
CA PRO A 334 0.93 1.03 18.23
C PRO A 334 -0.19 0.64 17.27
N PRO A 335 -1.48 0.79 17.65
CA PRO A 335 -2.59 0.60 16.73
C PRO A 335 -2.49 1.59 15.57
N TYR A 336 -2.82 1.14 14.35
CA TYR A 336 -2.75 1.97 13.14
C TYR A 336 -4.08 2.10 12.39
N GLY A 337 -5.20 1.69 13.03
CA GLY A 337 -6.59 1.91 12.61
C GLY A 337 -6.97 1.30 11.26
N GLU A 338 -7.91 0.37 11.28
CA GLU A 338 -8.57 -0.13 10.06
C GLU A 338 -10.00 0.45 9.90
N ARG A 339 -10.49 1.26 10.87
CA ARG A 339 -11.87 1.76 10.91
C ARG A 339 -11.94 3.28 10.80
N LEU A 340 -12.89 3.76 9.99
CA LEU A 340 -13.28 5.18 9.93
C LEU A 340 -13.78 5.65 11.31
N GLY A 341 -13.18 6.70 11.88
CA GLY A 341 -13.48 7.27 13.19
C GLY A 341 -12.33 7.17 14.21
N GLU A 342 -11.39 6.26 14.02
CA GLU A 342 -10.22 6.08 14.91
C GLU A 342 -9.06 7.07 14.60
N ALA A 343 -9.10 7.79 13.48
CA ALA A 343 -7.96 8.58 12.98
C ALA A 343 -7.56 9.74 13.91
N GLU A 344 -8.52 10.45 14.53
CA GLU A 344 -8.23 11.56 15.44
C GLU A 344 -7.69 11.05 16.79
N GLU A 345 -8.27 9.98 17.33
CA GLU A 345 -7.81 9.35 18.57
C GLU A 345 -6.36 8.81 18.41
N LEU A 346 -6.08 8.17 17.29
CA LEU A 346 -4.74 7.68 16.96
C LEU A 346 -3.74 8.82 16.74
N ALA A 347 -4.15 9.91 16.11
CA ALA A 347 -3.31 11.10 15.95
C ALA A 347 -2.91 11.69 17.32
N GLY A 348 -3.85 11.75 18.27
CA GLY A 348 -3.60 12.14 19.66
C GLY A 348 -2.61 11.20 20.36
N LEU A 349 -2.80 9.89 20.21
CA LEU A 349 -1.94 8.86 20.77
C LEU A 349 -0.48 9.00 20.29
N TYR A 350 -0.26 9.15 18.97
CA TYR A 350 1.09 9.33 18.42
C TYR A 350 1.72 10.68 18.81
N SER A 351 0.92 11.74 18.92
CA SER A 351 1.40 13.04 19.40
C SER A 351 1.84 12.96 20.86
N GLY A 352 1.06 12.31 21.72
CA GLY A 352 1.39 12.05 23.13
C GLY A 352 2.64 11.18 23.26
N LEU A 353 2.77 10.11 22.48
CA LEU A 353 3.97 9.29 22.43
C LEU A 353 5.20 10.11 22.00
N GLY A 354 5.04 10.99 21.00
CA GLY A 354 6.08 11.90 20.57
C GLY A 354 6.54 12.88 21.66
N GLU A 355 5.62 13.38 22.47
CA GLU A 355 5.92 14.24 23.63
C GLU A 355 6.71 13.48 24.70
N VAL A 356 6.28 12.26 25.03
CA VAL A 356 6.98 11.36 25.95
C VAL A 356 8.41 11.10 25.48
N LEU A 357 8.60 10.77 24.19
CA LEU A 357 9.91 10.56 23.60
C LEU A 357 10.82 11.79 23.75
N ARG A 358 10.33 12.97 23.36
CA ARG A 358 11.11 14.21 23.41
C ARG A 358 11.43 14.68 24.85
N THR A 359 10.56 14.37 25.81
CA THR A 359 10.69 14.84 27.18
C THR A 359 11.50 13.86 28.05
N HIS A 360 11.28 12.56 27.92
CA HIS A 360 11.80 11.57 28.86
C HIS A 360 12.84 10.62 28.28
N PHE A 361 12.95 10.49 26.95
CA PHE A 361 13.81 9.51 26.28
C PHE A 361 14.94 10.16 25.46
N GLN A 362 15.38 11.38 25.81
CA GLN A 362 16.53 11.98 25.12
C GLN A 362 17.79 11.14 25.35
N GLY A 363 18.58 10.95 24.28
CA GLY A 363 19.74 10.06 24.28
C GLY A 363 19.40 8.60 23.94
N TRP A 364 18.12 8.24 23.81
CA TRP A 364 17.66 6.92 23.43
C TRP A 364 17.46 6.76 21.92
N LYS A 365 17.33 5.53 21.49
CA LYS A 365 16.73 5.22 20.18
C LYS A 365 15.25 4.89 20.35
N ALA A 366 14.45 5.20 19.33
CA ALA A 366 13.08 4.71 19.26
C ALA A 366 12.82 4.02 17.92
N SER A 367 11.98 2.99 17.96
CA SER A 367 11.55 2.24 16.77
C SER A 367 10.05 2.04 16.80
N VAL A 368 9.35 2.59 15.81
CA VAL A 368 7.89 2.57 15.71
C VAL A 368 7.48 1.81 14.45
N LEU A 369 6.78 0.69 14.64
CA LEU A 369 6.20 -0.08 13.54
C LEU A 369 4.77 0.41 13.30
N THR A 370 4.42 0.83 12.10
CA THR A 370 3.08 1.30 11.80
C THR A 370 2.63 0.91 10.39
N GLY A 371 1.36 0.52 10.24
CA GLY A 371 0.68 0.36 8.95
C GLY A 371 0.21 1.70 8.36
N ASN A 372 0.19 2.77 9.17
CA ASN A 372 -0.11 4.12 8.73
C ASN A 372 1.10 5.05 8.91
N PRO A 373 1.91 5.27 7.86
CA PRO A 373 3.12 6.09 7.93
C PRO A 373 2.87 7.55 8.35
N GLU A 374 1.67 8.08 8.14
CA GLU A 374 1.32 9.45 8.47
C GLU A 374 1.27 9.69 9.97
N LEU A 375 0.84 8.67 10.73
CA LEU A 375 0.84 8.74 12.18
C LEU A 375 2.25 8.87 12.76
N ALA A 376 3.26 8.26 12.13
CA ALA A 376 4.65 8.42 12.58
C ALA A 376 5.14 9.88 12.52
N PHE A 377 4.57 10.70 11.64
CA PHE A 377 4.89 12.12 11.54
C PHE A 377 4.41 12.94 12.75
N LYS A 378 3.32 12.48 13.41
CA LYS A 378 2.77 13.12 14.62
C LYS A 378 3.73 13.06 15.82
N LEU A 379 4.71 12.13 15.80
CA LEU A 379 5.73 12.07 16.85
C LEU A 379 6.57 13.38 16.97
N GLY A 380 6.64 14.18 15.91
CA GLY A 380 7.43 15.43 15.91
C GLY A 380 8.94 15.21 16.00
N ILE A 381 9.43 14.08 15.49
CA ILE A 381 10.86 13.69 15.48
C ILE A 381 11.21 13.21 14.06
N ARG A 382 12.31 13.70 13.50
CA ARG A 382 12.81 13.27 12.19
C ARG A 382 13.37 11.85 12.27
N ALA A 383 12.78 10.92 11.51
CA ALA A 383 13.28 9.56 11.41
C ALA A 383 14.68 9.55 10.77
N ARG A 384 15.57 8.73 11.32
CA ARG A 384 16.90 8.48 10.75
C ARG A 384 16.80 7.59 9.51
N LYS A 385 15.96 6.54 9.59
CA LYS A 385 15.76 5.54 8.55
C LYS A 385 14.42 4.85 8.73
N PHE A 386 13.85 4.34 7.64
CA PHE A 386 12.71 3.44 7.72
C PHE A 386 12.95 2.16 6.92
N TYR A 387 12.23 1.11 7.27
CA TYR A 387 12.22 -0.18 6.58
C TYR A 387 10.78 -0.59 6.27
N LYS A 388 10.58 -1.14 5.07
CA LYS A 388 9.30 -1.71 4.66
C LYS A 388 9.22 -3.16 5.16
N LEU A 389 8.18 -3.49 5.91
CA LEU A 389 7.92 -4.79 6.50
C LEU A 389 6.46 -5.20 6.24
N TYR A 390 6.11 -6.46 6.52
CA TYR A 390 4.76 -6.94 6.32
C TYR A 390 4.26 -7.68 7.56
N ASN A 391 3.16 -7.19 8.15
CA ASN A 391 2.46 -7.88 9.24
C ASN A 391 1.25 -8.64 8.64
N GLY A 392 1.47 -9.90 8.27
CA GLY A 392 0.50 -10.65 7.48
C GLY A 392 0.36 -10.08 6.07
N ALA A 393 -0.84 -9.63 5.70
CA ALA A 393 -1.12 -8.95 4.43
C ALA A 393 -0.90 -7.42 4.49
N ILE A 394 -0.74 -6.86 5.70
CA ILE A 394 -0.63 -5.41 5.90
C ILE A 394 0.81 -4.97 5.66
N GLU A 395 0.99 -4.02 4.74
CA GLU A 395 2.25 -3.34 4.56
C GLU A 395 2.49 -2.35 5.70
N CYS A 396 3.62 -2.47 6.38
CA CYS A 396 4.01 -1.63 7.50
C CYS A 396 5.34 -0.93 7.20
N LYS A 397 5.56 0.23 7.81
CA LYS A 397 6.87 0.87 7.86
C LYS A 397 7.39 0.87 9.30
N LEU A 398 8.63 0.44 9.48
CA LEU A 398 9.36 0.56 10.73
C LEU A 398 10.21 1.82 10.67
N PHE A 399 9.88 2.82 11.46
CA PHE A 399 10.66 4.06 11.55
C PHE A 399 11.62 3.99 12.73
N ASN A 400 12.89 4.27 12.48
CA ASN A 400 13.93 4.35 13.50
C ASN A 400 14.33 5.81 13.73
N PHE A 401 14.35 6.21 14.99
CA PHE A 401 14.64 7.57 15.46
C PHE A 401 15.84 7.55 16.41
N ASP A 402 16.69 8.57 16.32
CA ASP A 402 17.60 8.95 17.38
C ASP A 402 16.92 10.12 18.12
N ILE A 403 16.73 10.00 19.43
CA ILE A 403 15.97 10.98 20.21
C ILE A 403 16.91 12.08 20.67
N GLU A 404 17.20 13.00 19.77
CA GLU A 404 18.09 14.14 19.92
C GLU A 404 17.34 15.44 19.64
N PRO A 405 17.55 16.52 20.44
CA PRO A 405 16.83 17.80 20.25
C PRO A 405 16.93 18.36 18.83
N GLU A 406 18.05 18.14 18.13
CA GLU A 406 18.30 18.61 16.77
C GLU A 406 17.38 17.96 15.72
N ARG A 407 16.78 16.82 16.09
CA ARG A 407 15.83 16.07 15.24
C ARG A 407 14.38 16.41 15.54
N PHE A 408 14.10 17.21 16.57
CA PHE A 408 12.76 17.57 16.94
C PHE A 408 12.21 18.63 15.99
N PHE A 409 10.93 18.53 15.69
CA PHE A 409 10.18 19.55 14.96
C PHE A 409 8.74 19.62 15.50
N THR A 410 8.14 20.79 15.43
CA THR A 410 6.74 20.93 15.71
C THR A 410 5.98 20.57 14.43
N PRO A 411 5.15 19.51 14.42
CA PRO A 411 4.28 19.25 13.29
C PRO A 411 3.38 20.46 13.12
N HIS A 412 3.49 21.17 11.99
CA HIS A 412 2.51 22.22 11.68
C HIS A 412 1.15 21.55 11.50
N GLU A 413 0.12 22.09 12.08
CA GLU A 413 -1.27 21.59 11.94
C GLU A 413 -1.67 21.47 10.47
N ASP A 414 -1.09 22.31 9.61
CA ASP A 414 -1.30 22.30 8.15
C ASP A 414 -0.70 21.08 7.42
N GLU A 415 0.16 20.28 8.04
CA GLU A 415 0.80 19.09 7.41
C GLU A 415 0.22 17.77 7.92
N THR A 416 -0.71 17.82 8.84
CA THR A 416 -1.39 16.65 9.38
C THR A 416 -2.50 16.21 8.41
N GLY A 417 -2.47 14.95 7.98
CA GLY A 417 -3.43 14.41 7.00
C GLY A 417 -3.01 14.55 5.53
N LEU A 418 -1.80 15.04 5.22
CA LEU A 418 -1.31 15.11 3.86
C LEU A 418 -0.69 13.79 3.40
N SER A 419 -1.02 13.34 2.18
CA SER A 419 -0.34 12.23 1.51
C SER A 419 1.15 12.53 1.28
N GLU A 420 1.94 11.49 0.95
CA GLU A 420 3.37 11.65 0.61
C GLU A 420 3.55 12.59 -0.58
N GLU A 421 2.64 12.50 -1.57
CA GLU A 421 2.61 13.38 -2.74
C GLU A 421 2.32 14.84 -2.36
N ALA A 422 1.38 15.06 -1.47
CA ALA A 422 1.03 16.41 -1.01
C ALA A 422 2.17 17.06 -0.21
N ARG A 423 2.88 16.27 0.60
CA ARG A 423 4.11 16.74 1.32
C ARG A 423 5.22 17.07 0.34
N LYS A 424 5.47 16.19 -0.65
CA LYS A 424 6.47 16.43 -1.68
C LYS A 424 6.13 17.68 -2.50
N SER A 425 4.87 17.86 -2.86
CA SER A 425 4.39 19.06 -3.57
C SER A 425 4.68 20.34 -2.77
N ARG A 426 4.40 20.35 -1.47
CA ARG A 426 4.72 21.51 -0.60
C ARG A 426 6.22 21.75 -0.45
N GLN A 427 7.02 20.70 -0.34
CA GLN A 427 8.48 20.81 -0.29
C GLN A 427 9.04 21.46 -1.57
N LEU A 428 8.58 21.02 -2.75
CA LEU A 428 8.99 21.57 -4.04
C LEU A 428 8.57 23.03 -4.20
N MET A 429 7.36 23.38 -3.74
CA MET A 429 6.88 24.76 -3.74
C MET A 429 7.73 25.67 -2.83
N ARG A 430 8.17 25.19 -1.66
CA ARG A 430 9.11 25.92 -0.78
C ARG A 430 10.48 26.09 -1.44
N SER A 431 11.00 25.07 -2.10
CA SER A 431 12.26 25.14 -2.87
C SER A 431 12.19 26.14 -4.01
N ALA A 432 11.07 26.17 -4.75
CA ALA A 432 10.83 27.13 -5.82
C ALA A 432 10.77 28.58 -5.29
N LEU A 433 10.11 28.82 -4.18
CA LEU A 433 10.06 30.13 -3.53
C LEU A 433 11.46 30.60 -3.07
N ALA A 434 12.26 29.69 -2.53
CA ALA A 434 13.64 29.97 -2.14
C ALA A 434 14.52 30.34 -3.34
N LEU A 435 14.35 29.62 -4.47
CA LEU A 435 15.06 29.89 -5.73
C LEU A 435 14.65 31.25 -6.31
N ALA A 436 13.36 31.56 -6.34
CA ALA A 436 12.83 32.85 -6.81
C ALA A 436 13.39 34.03 -5.99
N LYS A 437 13.46 33.89 -4.65
CA LYS A 437 14.01 34.94 -3.77
C LYS A 437 15.51 35.20 -3.97
N LYS A 438 16.27 34.20 -4.40
CA LYS A 438 17.71 34.35 -4.69
C LYS A 438 18.01 35.04 -6.02
N GLY A 439 17.03 35.10 -6.93
CA GLY A 439 17.22 35.66 -8.27
C GLY A 439 18.18 34.84 -9.15
N GLU A 440 18.43 33.56 -8.80
CA GLU A 440 19.37 32.65 -9.46
C GLU A 440 18.69 31.73 -10.49
N ALA A 441 17.55 32.17 -11.08
CA ALA A 441 16.87 31.41 -12.11
C ALA A 441 17.78 31.25 -13.33
N GLY A 442 18.17 30.00 -13.64
CA GLY A 442 19.07 29.69 -14.73
C GLY A 442 18.47 29.97 -16.12
N ALA A 443 19.29 29.88 -17.18
CA ALA A 443 18.84 30.08 -18.59
C ALA A 443 17.66 29.16 -18.96
N GLY A 444 17.52 28.01 -18.36
CA GLY A 444 16.40 27.10 -18.56
C GLY A 444 15.07 27.64 -18.03
N ALA A 445 15.07 28.24 -16.83
CA ALA A 445 13.89 28.87 -16.23
C ALA A 445 13.40 30.05 -17.09
N GLU A 446 14.32 30.87 -17.63
CA GLU A 446 13.97 31.97 -18.52
C GLU A 446 13.38 31.48 -19.86
N MET A 447 13.89 30.38 -20.40
CA MET A 447 13.31 29.75 -21.60
C MET A 447 11.86 29.29 -21.33
N PHE A 448 11.59 28.67 -20.18
CA PHE A 448 10.23 28.30 -19.78
C PHE A 448 9.34 29.55 -19.59
N ALA A 449 9.83 30.58 -18.90
CA ALA A 449 9.13 31.83 -18.66
C ALA A 449 8.72 32.50 -19.99
N ASN A 450 9.64 32.58 -20.94
CA ASN A 450 9.37 33.16 -22.28
C ASN A 450 8.32 32.35 -23.04
N ARG A 451 8.36 31.01 -22.94
CA ARG A 451 7.33 30.17 -23.54
C ARG A 451 5.97 30.40 -22.90
N LEU A 452 5.93 30.48 -21.57
CA LEU A 452 4.68 30.74 -20.84
C LEU A 452 4.11 32.11 -21.14
N ARG A 453 4.92 33.19 -21.18
CA ARG A 453 4.50 34.54 -21.60
C ARG A 453 3.87 34.54 -23.03
N LYS A 454 4.47 33.78 -23.97
CA LYS A 454 3.91 33.63 -25.31
C LYS A 454 2.55 32.94 -25.29
N ASN A 455 2.39 31.91 -24.49
CA ASN A 455 1.13 31.19 -24.35
C ASN A 455 0.05 32.08 -23.72
N VAL A 456 0.37 32.83 -22.67
CA VAL A 456 -0.53 33.81 -22.04
C VAL A 456 -1.04 34.83 -23.05
N LYS A 457 -0.12 35.39 -23.88
CA LYS A 457 -0.49 36.33 -24.90
C LYS A 457 -1.49 35.75 -25.93
N ASN A 458 -1.23 34.54 -26.41
CA ASN A 458 -2.03 33.89 -27.44
C ASN A 458 -3.34 33.32 -26.92
N LEU A 459 -3.27 32.45 -25.89
CA LEU A 459 -4.43 31.79 -25.32
C LEU A 459 -5.27 32.74 -24.47
N GLY A 460 -4.66 33.68 -23.74
CA GLY A 460 -5.38 34.70 -22.99
C GLY A 460 -6.19 35.64 -23.87
N LYS A 461 -5.69 36.01 -25.09
CA LYS A 461 -6.50 36.77 -26.08
C LYS A 461 -7.69 35.95 -26.54
N TRP A 462 -7.48 34.68 -26.90
CA TRP A 462 -8.54 33.77 -27.31
C TRP A 462 -9.56 33.55 -26.19
N ALA A 463 -9.10 33.32 -24.98
CA ALA A 463 -9.97 33.09 -23.82
C ALA A 463 -10.90 34.27 -23.56
N ARG A 464 -10.37 35.50 -23.57
CA ARG A 464 -11.17 36.72 -23.43
C ARG A 464 -12.19 36.90 -24.55
N GLN A 465 -11.82 36.59 -25.81
CA GLN A 465 -12.72 36.72 -26.97
C GLN A 465 -13.85 35.68 -26.96
N ASN A 466 -13.67 34.55 -26.27
CA ASN A 466 -14.62 33.46 -26.21
C ASN A 466 -15.22 33.26 -24.81
N GLU A 467 -15.02 34.21 -23.88
CA GLU A 467 -15.53 34.18 -22.50
C GLU A 467 -15.13 32.90 -21.75
N VAL A 468 -13.89 32.42 -21.98
CA VAL A 468 -13.36 31.23 -21.33
C VAL A 468 -12.57 31.63 -20.09
N SER A 469 -13.04 31.21 -18.91
CA SER A 469 -12.44 31.53 -17.60
C SER A 469 -11.48 30.47 -17.10
N CYS A 470 -11.71 29.18 -17.46
CA CYS A 470 -10.86 28.06 -17.03
C CYS A 470 -10.27 27.36 -18.25
N TYR A 471 -8.93 27.34 -18.39
CA TYR A 471 -8.26 26.78 -19.56
C TYR A 471 -6.79 26.42 -19.29
N ARG A 472 -6.24 25.54 -20.15
CA ARG A 472 -4.84 25.12 -20.10
C ARG A 472 -3.92 26.14 -20.77
N LEU A 473 -2.95 26.65 -20.01
CA LEU A 473 -1.95 27.61 -20.50
C LEU A 473 -0.72 26.95 -21.10
N TYR A 474 -0.31 25.79 -20.54
CA TYR A 474 0.92 25.11 -20.94
C TYR A 474 0.71 23.59 -20.83
N ASP A 475 1.21 22.83 -21.80
CA ASP A 475 1.07 21.36 -21.85
C ASP A 475 2.36 20.73 -22.42
N ALA A 476 3.39 20.64 -21.58
CA ALA A 476 4.71 20.10 -21.95
C ALA A 476 5.27 20.66 -23.27
N ASP A 477 5.06 21.96 -23.52
CA ASP A 477 5.48 22.66 -24.76
C ASP A 477 6.98 22.57 -25.00
N LEU A 478 7.77 22.44 -23.97
CA LEU A 478 9.21 22.21 -23.98
C LEU A 478 9.49 20.83 -23.40
N PRO A 479 10.24 19.97 -24.09
CA PRO A 479 10.50 18.60 -23.64
C PRO A 479 11.16 18.51 -22.26
N GLU A 480 11.95 19.53 -21.87
CA GLU A 480 12.65 19.59 -20.59
C GLU A 480 11.73 19.94 -19.43
N TYR A 481 10.56 20.53 -19.69
CA TYR A 481 9.58 20.97 -18.69
C TYR A 481 8.26 20.22 -18.88
N ALA A 482 8.24 18.98 -18.39
CA ALA A 482 7.13 18.05 -18.51
C ALA A 482 6.03 18.36 -17.47
N VAL A 483 5.39 19.53 -17.63
CA VAL A 483 4.30 19.98 -16.76
C VAL A 483 3.09 20.43 -17.58
N ALA A 484 1.90 20.35 -16.98
CA ALA A 484 0.74 21.10 -17.43
C ALA A 484 0.48 22.26 -16.46
N VAL A 485 0.05 23.41 -16.99
CA VAL A 485 -0.36 24.58 -16.21
C VAL A 485 -1.77 24.94 -16.59
N ASP A 486 -2.71 24.71 -15.69
CA ASP A 486 -4.14 24.98 -15.86
C ASP A 486 -4.55 26.20 -15.03
N LEU A 487 -5.23 27.15 -15.66
CA LEU A 487 -5.72 28.38 -15.04
C LEU A 487 -7.22 28.24 -14.78
N TYR A 488 -7.62 28.61 -13.55
CA TYR A 488 -9.00 28.63 -13.08
C TYR A 488 -9.36 30.02 -12.55
N GLN A 489 -10.39 30.64 -13.14
CA GLN A 489 -10.85 31.97 -12.75
C GLN A 489 -12.26 31.93 -12.18
N GLY A 490 -12.48 32.74 -11.15
CA GLY A 490 -13.75 33.03 -10.50
C GLY A 490 -13.61 34.36 -9.77
N GLY A 491 -14.01 34.42 -8.49
CA GLY A 491 -13.73 35.58 -7.63
C GLY A 491 -12.24 35.85 -7.42
N GLN A 492 -11.42 34.83 -7.59
CA GLN A 492 -9.95 34.85 -7.59
C GLN A 492 -9.44 33.99 -8.74
N THR A 493 -8.13 34.12 -9.04
CA THR A 493 -7.47 33.29 -10.06
C THR A 493 -6.57 32.26 -9.37
N PHE A 494 -6.73 30.99 -9.75
CA PHE A 494 -5.95 29.87 -9.25
C PHE A 494 -5.21 29.18 -10.38
N LEU A 495 -4.07 28.58 -10.05
CA LEU A 495 -3.31 27.73 -10.96
C LEU A 495 -3.16 26.33 -10.39
N GLN A 496 -3.40 25.35 -11.23
CA GLN A 496 -2.97 23.99 -10.99
C GLN A 496 -1.79 23.64 -11.91
N VAL A 497 -0.67 23.30 -11.31
CA VAL A 497 0.49 22.76 -12.01
C VAL A 497 0.51 21.25 -11.81
N GLN A 498 0.53 20.48 -12.90
CA GLN A 498 0.60 19.02 -12.86
C GLN A 498 1.92 18.57 -13.47
N GLU A 499 2.71 17.81 -12.71
CA GLU A 499 3.91 17.18 -13.24
C GLU A 499 3.54 15.92 -14.03
N TYR A 500 4.09 15.79 -15.24
CA TYR A 500 4.09 14.53 -15.98
C TYR A 500 5.30 13.69 -15.59
N GLN A 501 5.09 12.41 -15.36
CA GLN A 501 6.18 11.51 -15.04
C GLN A 501 7.26 11.54 -16.13
N ALA A 502 8.48 11.90 -15.75
CA ALA A 502 9.62 11.88 -16.64
C ALA A 502 9.89 10.44 -17.17
N PRO A 503 10.32 10.28 -18.43
CA PRO A 503 10.78 8.99 -18.93
C PRO A 503 11.86 8.39 -18.04
N ALA A 504 11.91 7.05 -17.93
CA ALA A 504 12.85 6.34 -17.06
C ALA A 504 14.35 6.59 -17.37
N ILE A 505 14.65 7.15 -18.53
CA ILE A 505 16.01 7.53 -18.97
C ILE A 505 16.48 8.88 -18.39
N ILE A 506 15.56 9.68 -17.81
CA ILE A 506 15.89 10.99 -17.23
C ILE A 506 16.18 10.79 -15.75
N ASP A 507 17.31 11.35 -15.29
CA ASP A 507 17.68 11.38 -13.87
C ASP A 507 16.58 12.10 -13.06
N PRO A 508 16.02 11.44 -12.02
CA PRO A 508 14.99 12.01 -11.15
C PRO A 508 15.39 13.36 -10.53
N ALA A 509 16.65 13.55 -10.16
CA ALA A 509 17.13 14.79 -9.57
C ALA A 509 17.10 15.94 -10.60
N LYS A 510 17.40 15.64 -11.87
CA LYS A 510 17.32 16.61 -12.96
C LYS A 510 15.87 16.97 -13.28
N ALA A 511 14.95 16.00 -13.27
CA ALA A 511 13.53 16.26 -13.47
C ALA A 511 12.97 17.15 -12.35
N GLU A 512 13.29 16.85 -11.10
CA GLU A 512 12.90 17.63 -9.92
C GLU A 512 13.46 19.07 -9.99
N HIS A 513 14.72 19.24 -10.36
CA HIS A 513 15.33 20.57 -10.55
C HIS A 513 14.58 21.40 -11.60
N ARG A 514 14.21 20.79 -12.74
CA ARG A 514 13.43 21.46 -13.79
C ARG A 514 12.02 21.85 -13.33
N LEU A 515 11.39 21.03 -12.53
CA LEU A 515 10.10 21.36 -11.94
C LEU A 515 10.21 22.56 -10.98
N VAL A 516 11.24 22.60 -10.13
CA VAL A 516 11.51 23.71 -9.21
C VAL A 516 11.79 25.00 -10.00
N GLU A 517 12.58 24.96 -11.08
CA GLU A 517 12.79 26.09 -11.99
C GLU A 517 11.48 26.62 -12.60
N ALA A 518 10.61 25.73 -13.12
CA ALA A 518 9.32 26.13 -13.67
C ALA A 518 8.44 26.82 -12.61
N LEU A 519 8.31 26.21 -11.43
CA LEU A 519 7.52 26.75 -10.32
C LEU A 519 8.04 28.09 -9.79
N SER A 520 9.35 28.34 -9.88
CA SER A 520 9.97 29.59 -9.38
C SER A 520 9.61 30.82 -10.22
N VAL A 521 9.33 30.64 -11.54
CA VAL A 521 9.05 31.76 -12.46
C VAL A 521 7.55 31.96 -12.73
N ILE A 522 6.70 30.95 -12.48
CA ILE A 522 5.25 31.03 -12.72
C ILE A 522 4.58 32.20 -12.01
N PRO A 523 4.83 32.48 -10.70
CA PRO A 523 4.18 33.57 -9.99
C PRO A 523 4.43 34.94 -10.64
N GLU A 524 5.65 35.21 -11.05
CA GLU A 524 6.04 36.47 -11.69
C GLU A 524 5.47 36.61 -13.12
N VAL A 525 5.55 35.53 -13.90
CA VAL A 525 5.09 35.53 -15.31
C VAL A 525 3.57 35.72 -15.41
N LEU A 526 2.82 35.20 -14.47
CA LEU A 526 1.35 35.20 -14.49
C LEU A 526 0.75 36.27 -13.57
N ASP A 527 1.57 36.97 -12.78
CA ASP A 527 1.13 37.93 -11.76
C ASP A 527 0.11 37.30 -10.77
N ILE A 528 0.43 36.07 -10.28
CA ILE A 528 -0.42 35.30 -9.39
C ILE A 528 0.33 34.98 -8.10
N PRO A 529 -0.27 35.29 -6.92
CA PRO A 529 0.35 34.97 -5.65
C PRO A 529 0.66 33.47 -5.48
N GLN A 530 1.80 33.13 -4.88
CA GLN A 530 2.21 31.76 -4.63
C GLN A 530 1.14 30.92 -3.90
N ALA A 531 0.36 31.54 -3.01
CA ALA A 531 -0.71 30.88 -2.26
C ALA A 531 -1.90 30.43 -3.14
N GLN A 532 -1.98 30.88 -4.39
CA GLN A 532 -3.01 30.52 -5.37
C GLN A 532 -2.49 29.51 -6.41
N ILE A 533 -1.26 28.96 -6.21
CA ILE A 533 -0.62 28.01 -7.11
C ILE A 533 -0.54 26.65 -6.38
N PHE A 534 -1.14 25.65 -6.98
CA PHE A 534 -1.21 24.29 -6.43
C PHE A 534 -0.44 23.31 -7.33
N LEU A 535 0.42 22.49 -6.74
CA LEU A 535 1.21 21.48 -7.45
C LEU A 535 0.64 20.10 -7.22
N LYS A 536 0.39 19.34 -8.30
CA LYS A 536 0.06 17.92 -8.28
C LYS A 536 1.16 17.11 -8.96
N ILE A 537 1.64 16.08 -8.27
CA ILE A 537 2.63 15.14 -8.80
C ILE A 537 1.88 13.88 -9.21
N ARG A 538 1.88 13.54 -10.51
CA ARG A 538 1.27 12.31 -11.01
C ARG A 538 2.30 11.18 -11.02
N GLN A 539 2.16 10.22 -10.12
CA GLN A 539 2.81 8.92 -10.23
C GLN A 539 1.93 7.95 -11.03
N ARG A 540 2.54 6.96 -11.71
CA ARG A 540 1.77 5.88 -12.34
C ARG A 540 1.11 5.05 -11.23
N GLN A 541 -0.13 5.33 -10.97
CA GLN A 541 -0.95 4.53 -10.05
C GLN A 541 -1.35 3.22 -10.73
N ARG A 542 -1.26 2.11 -9.98
CA ARG A 542 -1.75 0.79 -10.38
C ARG A 542 -2.90 0.43 -9.46
N GLY A 543 -4.12 0.31 -10.01
CA GLY A 543 -5.28 -0.20 -9.26
C GLY A 543 -6.26 0.87 -8.77
N THR A 544 -6.83 0.69 -7.58
CA THR A 544 -7.93 1.46 -6.98
C THR A 544 -7.57 2.86 -6.47
N GLU A 545 -6.30 3.24 -6.47
CA GLU A 545 -5.78 4.48 -5.89
C GLU A 545 -6.25 5.77 -6.61
N GLN A 546 -6.87 5.65 -7.77
CA GLN A 546 -7.32 6.80 -8.60
C GLN A 546 -8.41 7.64 -7.91
N TYR A 547 -9.11 7.09 -6.92
CA TYR A 547 -10.25 7.71 -6.23
C TYR A 547 -9.97 8.00 -4.74
N GLU A 548 -8.74 7.82 -4.27
CA GLU A 548 -8.37 8.09 -2.88
C GLU A 548 -8.14 9.59 -2.65
N LYS A 549 -8.60 10.09 -1.51
CA LYS A 549 -8.31 11.45 -1.07
C LYS A 549 -6.82 11.61 -0.79
N GLN A 550 -6.21 12.68 -1.31
CA GLN A 550 -4.80 13.04 -1.08
C GLN A 550 -4.61 13.90 0.17
N ALA A 551 -5.64 14.60 0.62
CA ALA A 551 -5.66 15.41 1.83
C ALA A 551 -7.11 15.55 2.37
N GLU A 552 -7.28 16.08 3.56
CA GLU A 552 -8.59 16.32 4.20
C GLU A 552 -8.75 17.80 4.64
N GLN A 553 -8.32 18.74 3.81
CA GLN A 553 -8.40 20.17 4.16
C GLN A 553 -9.79 20.76 3.94
N GLY A 554 -10.65 20.12 3.15
CA GLY A 554 -12.01 20.56 2.87
C GLY A 554 -12.10 21.91 2.14
N ARG A 555 -10.99 22.41 1.58
CA ARG A 555 -10.94 23.74 0.93
C ARG A 555 -11.44 23.67 -0.50
N PHE A 556 -12.62 24.25 -0.72
CA PHE A 556 -13.19 24.38 -2.05
C PHE A 556 -13.11 25.83 -2.51
N HIS A 557 -12.84 26.01 -3.80
CA HIS A 557 -12.73 27.32 -4.46
C HIS A 557 -13.81 27.43 -5.52
N GLN A 558 -14.43 28.61 -5.63
CA GLN A 558 -15.41 28.88 -6.68
C GLN A 558 -14.69 29.34 -7.93
N VAL A 559 -15.06 28.73 -9.06
CA VAL A 559 -14.59 29.11 -10.41
C VAL A 559 -15.76 29.21 -11.38
N ASP A 560 -15.56 29.92 -12.48
CA ASP A 560 -16.60 30.20 -13.47
C ASP A 560 -16.33 29.46 -14.79
N GLU A 561 -17.37 28.94 -15.44
CA GLU A 561 -17.31 28.44 -16.82
C GLU A 561 -18.54 28.95 -17.57
N GLY A 562 -18.36 30.02 -18.36
CA GLY A 562 -19.49 30.72 -18.96
C GLY A 562 -20.45 31.27 -17.89
N ALA A 563 -21.73 30.95 -18.02
CA ALA A 563 -22.74 31.31 -17.01
C ALA A 563 -22.79 30.39 -15.79
N CYS A 564 -22.02 29.31 -15.78
CA CYS A 564 -22.01 28.31 -14.71
C CYS A 564 -20.92 28.61 -13.68
N ARG A 565 -21.20 28.27 -12.42
CA ARG A 565 -20.24 28.36 -11.32
C ARG A 565 -19.99 26.96 -10.74
N PHE A 566 -18.72 26.65 -10.42
CA PHE A 566 -18.34 25.35 -9.92
C PHE A 566 -17.44 25.45 -8.69
N TRP A 567 -17.66 24.57 -7.75
CA TRP A 567 -16.71 24.30 -6.69
C TRP A 567 -15.60 23.40 -7.25
N VAL A 568 -14.35 23.79 -7.08
CA VAL A 568 -13.16 22.99 -7.38
C VAL A 568 -12.34 22.79 -6.12
N ASN A 569 -11.59 21.70 -6.07
CA ASN A 569 -10.66 21.42 -4.98
C ASN A 569 -9.29 21.08 -5.57
N PHE A 570 -8.28 21.83 -5.16
CA PHE A 570 -6.91 21.69 -5.67
C PHE A 570 -6.02 20.81 -4.79
N GLU A 571 -6.44 20.43 -3.58
CA GLU A 571 -5.58 19.81 -2.57
C GLU A 571 -5.99 18.38 -2.24
N ASP A 572 -7.28 18.11 -2.02
CA ASP A 572 -7.74 16.85 -1.42
C ASP A 572 -7.91 15.70 -2.42
N TYR A 573 -8.13 16.00 -3.70
CA TYR A 573 -8.42 15.00 -4.74
C TYR A 573 -7.38 15.06 -5.86
N LEU A 574 -7.23 13.95 -6.59
CA LEU A 574 -6.31 13.90 -7.74
C LEU A 574 -6.73 14.91 -8.84
N ASP A 575 -8.02 14.96 -9.14
CA ASP A 575 -8.61 15.86 -10.12
C ASP A 575 -9.36 17.00 -9.42
N THR A 576 -9.46 18.15 -10.07
CA THR A 576 -10.05 19.38 -9.48
C THR A 576 -11.56 19.36 -9.35
N GLY A 577 -12.24 18.39 -9.93
CA GLY A 577 -13.70 18.36 -10.03
C GLY A 577 -14.26 19.01 -11.30
N LEU A 578 -13.42 19.64 -12.14
CA LEU A 578 -13.82 20.26 -13.42
C LEU A 578 -12.82 19.88 -14.52
N PHE A 579 -13.20 19.01 -15.45
CA PHE A 579 -12.39 18.62 -16.59
C PHE A 579 -12.44 19.69 -17.68
N LEU A 580 -11.34 20.40 -17.93
CA LEU A 580 -11.27 21.55 -18.82
C LEU A 580 -11.43 21.17 -20.32
N ASP A 581 -11.01 19.99 -20.70
CA ASP A 581 -11.12 19.45 -22.05
C ASP A 581 -12.56 19.18 -22.48
N HIS A 582 -13.47 18.90 -21.52
CA HIS A 582 -14.89 18.68 -21.77
C HIS A 582 -15.75 19.96 -21.86
N ARG A 583 -15.15 21.13 -21.74
CA ARG A 583 -15.87 22.42 -21.83
C ARG A 583 -16.77 22.55 -23.08
N PRO A 584 -16.30 22.24 -24.33
CA PRO A 584 -17.16 22.32 -25.50
C PRO A 584 -18.33 21.32 -25.44
N THR A 585 -18.12 20.14 -24.91
CA THR A 585 -19.17 19.15 -24.73
C THR A 585 -20.22 19.62 -23.76
N ARG A 586 -19.85 20.20 -22.61
CA ARG A 586 -20.79 20.79 -21.65
C ARG A 586 -21.60 21.96 -22.22
N LEU A 587 -20.93 22.85 -22.96
CA LEU A 587 -21.61 23.95 -23.67
C LEU A 587 -22.57 23.44 -24.75
N MET A 588 -22.24 22.36 -25.44
CA MET A 588 -23.12 21.69 -26.38
C MET A 588 -24.36 21.13 -25.67
N ILE A 589 -24.16 20.42 -24.55
CA ILE A 589 -25.26 19.91 -23.70
C ILE A 589 -26.16 21.06 -23.27
N GLN A 590 -25.63 22.18 -22.79
CA GLN A 590 -26.39 23.35 -22.39
C GLN A 590 -27.31 23.87 -23.49
N ARG A 591 -26.78 23.98 -24.72
CA ARG A 591 -27.57 24.45 -25.88
C ARG A 591 -28.65 23.50 -26.33
N LEU A 592 -28.46 22.20 -26.11
CA LEU A 592 -29.38 21.15 -26.50
C LEU A 592 -30.44 20.83 -25.43
N ALA A 593 -30.27 21.30 -24.23
CA ALA A 593 -31.04 20.86 -23.06
C ALA A 593 -32.42 21.53 -22.92
N LEU A 594 -32.71 22.63 -23.65
CA LEU A 594 -33.96 23.38 -23.52
C LEU A 594 -35.19 22.45 -23.69
N ASP A 595 -36.05 22.46 -22.68
CA ASP A 595 -37.26 21.62 -22.61
C ASP A 595 -37.03 20.10 -22.66
N LYS A 596 -35.83 19.63 -22.33
CA LYS A 596 -35.42 18.22 -22.40
C LYS A 596 -35.35 17.55 -21.04
N HIS A 597 -35.58 16.23 -21.03
CA HIS A 597 -35.22 15.35 -19.91
C HIS A 597 -33.79 14.84 -20.13
N PHE A 598 -32.88 15.25 -19.24
CA PHE A 598 -31.45 14.97 -19.36
C PHE A 598 -31.01 13.86 -18.40
N LEU A 599 -30.25 12.88 -18.92
CA LEU A 599 -29.60 11.83 -18.13
C LEU A 599 -28.08 11.96 -18.22
N ASN A 600 -27.41 11.96 -17.06
CA ASN A 600 -25.96 11.99 -16.91
C ASN A 600 -25.50 10.72 -16.21
N LEU A 601 -24.85 9.82 -16.94
CA LEU A 601 -24.27 8.59 -16.43
C LEU A 601 -22.76 8.77 -16.17
N PHE A 602 -22.28 8.22 -15.04
CA PHE A 602 -20.96 8.52 -14.51
C PHE A 602 -20.81 10.02 -14.23
N ALA A 603 -21.78 10.53 -13.50
CA ALA A 603 -22.03 11.98 -13.42
C ALA A 603 -20.90 12.77 -12.74
N TYR A 604 -20.01 12.09 -12.00
CA TYR A 604 -18.89 12.70 -11.27
C TYR A 604 -19.38 13.88 -10.42
N THR A 605 -18.80 15.07 -10.54
CA THR A 605 -19.20 16.29 -9.80
C THR A 605 -20.41 17.02 -10.40
N GLY A 606 -21.12 16.41 -11.35
CA GLY A 606 -22.36 16.90 -11.93
C GLY A 606 -22.22 18.13 -12.83
N THR A 607 -21.04 18.44 -13.34
CA THR A 607 -20.80 19.66 -14.16
C THR A 607 -21.66 19.67 -15.43
N ALA A 608 -21.85 18.54 -16.10
CA ALA A 608 -22.74 18.43 -17.26
C ALA A 608 -24.20 18.64 -16.89
N SER A 609 -24.64 18.19 -15.72
CA SER A 609 -25.99 18.35 -15.21
C SER A 609 -26.29 19.81 -14.86
N VAL A 610 -25.33 20.56 -14.33
CA VAL A 610 -25.45 22.01 -14.10
C VAL A 610 -25.63 22.73 -15.43
N HIS A 611 -24.83 22.42 -16.45
CA HIS A 611 -24.98 23.01 -17.78
C HIS A 611 -26.35 22.68 -18.41
N ALA A 612 -26.82 21.44 -18.29
CA ALA A 612 -28.14 21.05 -18.80
C ALA A 612 -29.26 21.83 -18.07
N ALA A 613 -29.19 21.92 -16.74
CA ALA A 613 -30.21 22.64 -15.97
C ALA A 613 -30.25 24.14 -16.31
N LEU A 614 -29.09 24.82 -16.40
CA LEU A 614 -29.01 26.23 -16.82
C LEU A 614 -29.36 26.42 -18.30
N GLY A 615 -29.25 25.38 -19.13
CA GLY A 615 -29.73 25.34 -20.50
C GLY A 615 -31.25 25.15 -20.63
N GLY A 616 -31.99 25.09 -19.51
CA GLY A 616 -33.45 24.97 -19.50
C GLY A 616 -33.98 23.55 -19.58
N ALA A 617 -33.20 22.55 -19.13
CA ALA A 617 -33.69 21.18 -19.03
C ALA A 617 -34.93 21.10 -18.10
N LYS A 618 -35.95 20.32 -18.52
CA LYS A 618 -37.13 20.03 -17.69
C LYS A 618 -36.76 19.22 -16.46
N SER A 619 -35.84 18.30 -16.61
CA SER A 619 -35.28 17.52 -15.50
C SER A 619 -33.84 17.09 -15.79
N THR A 620 -33.07 16.87 -14.74
CA THR A 620 -31.77 16.22 -14.82
C THR A 620 -31.71 15.03 -13.88
N THR A 621 -31.31 13.89 -14.37
CA THR A 621 -31.03 12.67 -13.58
C THR A 621 -29.53 12.38 -13.68
N SER A 622 -28.84 12.42 -12.56
CA SER A 622 -27.39 12.16 -12.47
C SER A 622 -27.14 10.88 -11.69
N VAL A 623 -26.47 9.92 -12.30
CA VAL A 623 -26.17 8.61 -11.69
C VAL A 623 -24.67 8.46 -11.54
N ASP A 624 -24.21 8.18 -10.32
CA ASP A 624 -22.82 7.88 -9.99
C ASP A 624 -22.71 6.92 -8.83
N LEU A 625 -21.66 6.12 -8.79
CA LEU A 625 -21.41 5.16 -7.71
C LEU A 625 -20.93 5.84 -6.42
N SER A 626 -20.26 6.99 -6.55
CA SER A 626 -19.58 7.69 -5.47
C SER A 626 -20.51 8.68 -4.76
N HIS A 627 -20.79 8.41 -3.49
CA HIS A 627 -21.52 9.35 -2.62
C HIS A 627 -20.81 10.72 -2.55
N THR A 628 -19.48 10.73 -2.42
CA THR A 628 -18.67 11.95 -2.33
C THR A 628 -18.81 12.83 -3.57
N TYR A 629 -18.82 12.26 -4.76
CA TYR A 629 -18.99 13.01 -6.00
C TYR A 629 -20.43 13.49 -6.19
N LEU A 630 -21.41 12.73 -5.75
CA LEU A 630 -22.82 13.19 -5.77
C LEU A 630 -23.08 14.32 -4.77
N ASP A 631 -22.44 14.32 -3.60
CA ASP A 631 -22.49 15.46 -2.68
C ASP A 631 -21.84 16.71 -3.28
N TRP A 632 -20.73 16.53 -4.00
CA TRP A 632 -20.12 17.62 -4.74
C TRP A 632 -21.02 18.11 -5.88
N ALA A 633 -21.68 17.22 -6.62
CA ALA A 633 -22.66 17.55 -7.66
C ALA A 633 -23.84 18.35 -7.05
N ARG A 634 -24.34 17.97 -5.88
CA ARG A 634 -25.40 18.72 -5.15
C ARG A 634 -24.94 20.14 -4.85
N ARG A 635 -23.72 20.31 -4.30
CA ARG A 635 -23.14 21.63 -4.02
C ARG A 635 -22.97 22.47 -5.28
N ASN A 636 -22.63 21.87 -6.41
CA ASN A 636 -22.55 22.56 -7.70
C ASN A 636 -23.93 23.00 -8.21
N LEU A 637 -24.96 22.18 -8.09
CA LEU A 637 -26.33 22.57 -8.42
C LEU A 637 -26.82 23.72 -7.51
N GLU A 638 -26.63 23.62 -6.21
CA GLU A 638 -27.00 24.66 -5.24
C GLU A 638 -26.28 25.99 -5.47
N LEU A 639 -24.99 25.97 -5.83
CA LEU A 639 -24.18 27.14 -6.16
C LEU A 639 -24.77 27.94 -7.34
N ASN A 640 -25.41 27.23 -8.27
CA ASN A 640 -26.06 27.82 -9.44
C ASN A 640 -27.56 28.09 -9.24
N GLY A 641 -28.06 27.98 -7.99
CA GLY A 641 -29.47 28.23 -7.66
C GLY A 641 -30.44 27.15 -8.14
N ILE A 642 -29.93 26.02 -8.64
CA ILE A 642 -30.74 24.91 -9.16
C ILE A 642 -31.23 24.09 -7.97
N LYS A 643 -32.56 24.09 -7.76
CA LYS A 643 -33.26 23.46 -6.63
C LYS A 643 -34.52 22.76 -7.16
N GLY A 644 -34.94 21.73 -6.41
CA GLY A 644 -36.24 21.08 -6.66
C GLY A 644 -36.08 19.60 -7.05
N TYR A 645 -37.21 18.90 -7.00
CA TYR A 645 -37.28 17.43 -7.22
C TYR A 645 -37.06 16.98 -8.69
N HIS A 646 -36.96 17.97 -9.61
CA HIS A 646 -36.66 17.68 -11.03
C HIS A 646 -35.18 17.41 -11.29
N HIS A 647 -34.29 17.62 -10.32
CA HIS A 647 -32.86 17.45 -10.42
C HIS A 647 -32.39 16.34 -9.46
N GLU A 648 -32.45 15.10 -9.95
CA GLU A 648 -32.18 13.92 -9.13
C GLU A 648 -30.71 13.52 -9.16
N LEU A 649 -30.20 13.15 -7.98
CA LEU A 649 -28.86 12.58 -7.79
C LEU A 649 -29.02 11.15 -7.24
N ILE A 650 -28.59 10.15 -8.01
CA ILE A 650 -28.83 8.74 -7.71
C ILE A 650 -27.49 8.05 -7.47
N GLN A 651 -27.30 7.52 -6.26
CA GLN A 651 -26.14 6.69 -5.95
C GLN A 651 -26.39 5.25 -6.41
N ALA A 652 -25.81 4.85 -7.54
CA ALA A 652 -25.95 3.51 -8.09
C ALA A 652 -24.80 3.16 -9.01
N ASP A 653 -24.57 1.86 -9.21
CA ASP A 653 -23.80 1.36 -10.34
C ASP A 653 -24.56 1.66 -11.63
N CYS A 654 -23.93 2.41 -12.55
CA CYS A 654 -24.59 2.86 -13.79
C CYS A 654 -25.08 1.70 -14.67
N LEU A 655 -24.36 0.57 -14.73
CA LEU A 655 -24.79 -0.60 -15.49
C LEU A 655 -26.01 -1.25 -14.87
N ALA A 656 -25.98 -1.50 -13.56
CA ALA A 656 -27.09 -2.08 -12.83
C ALA A 656 -28.33 -1.16 -12.85
N TRP A 657 -28.11 0.17 -12.74
CA TRP A 657 -29.19 1.15 -12.86
C TRP A 657 -29.82 1.14 -14.26
N LEU A 658 -29.02 1.10 -15.33
CA LEU A 658 -29.51 0.97 -16.70
C LEU A 658 -30.36 -0.28 -16.89
N ASP A 659 -29.91 -1.44 -16.39
CA ASP A 659 -30.67 -2.70 -16.46
C ASP A 659 -32.06 -2.56 -15.80
N ALA A 660 -32.11 -1.93 -14.63
CA ALA A 660 -33.36 -1.69 -13.92
C ALA A 660 -34.31 -0.73 -14.68
N GLN A 661 -33.79 0.26 -15.41
CA GLN A 661 -34.62 1.20 -16.18
C GLN A 661 -35.11 0.61 -17.51
N VAL A 662 -34.23 -0.08 -18.24
CA VAL A 662 -34.61 -0.77 -19.50
C VAL A 662 -35.74 -1.78 -19.27
N GLY A 663 -35.75 -2.46 -18.12
CA GLY A 663 -36.81 -3.38 -17.72
C GLY A 663 -38.19 -2.72 -17.52
N LYS A 664 -38.25 -1.37 -17.29
CA LYS A 664 -39.49 -0.61 -17.14
C LYS A 664 -40.11 -0.12 -18.45
N GLY A 665 -39.38 -0.21 -19.56
CA GLY A 665 -39.90 0.05 -20.92
C GLY A 665 -40.18 1.53 -21.24
N ASN A 666 -39.59 2.49 -20.48
CA ASN A 666 -39.83 3.92 -20.69
C ASN A 666 -38.71 4.56 -21.53
N ASN A 667 -39.00 5.07 -22.72
CA ASN A 667 -38.15 6.00 -23.48
C ASN A 667 -38.27 7.39 -22.86
N ALA A 668 -37.53 7.62 -21.76
CA ALA A 668 -37.79 8.74 -20.84
C ALA A 668 -36.86 9.94 -21.04
N PHE A 669 -35.78 9.82 -21.83
CA PHE A 669 -34.77 10.87 -21.92
C PHE A 669 -34.58 11.38 -23.34
N ASP A 670 -34.58 12.71 -23.46
CA ASP A 670 -34.34 13.39 -24.75
C ASP A 670 -32.85 13.59 -25.02
N LEU A 671 -32.05 13.69 -23.96
CA LEU A 671 -30.61 13.91 -24.03
C LEU A 671 -29.91 13.06 -22.98
N ILE A 672 -28.96 12.23 -23.41
CA ILE A 672 -28.17 11.38 -22.52
C ILE A 672 -26.69 11.68 -22.71
N PHE A 673 -25.94 11.86 -21.63
CA PHE A 673 -24.48 11.95 -21.60
C PHE A 673 -23.88 10.78 -20.84
N VAL A 674 -22.89 10.14 -21.45
CA VAL A 674 -22.19 8.97 -20.92
C VAL A 674 -20.69 9.18 -21.04
N ASP A 675 -20.01 9.37 -19.92
CA ASP A 675 -18.55 9.57 -19.87
C ASP A 675 -17.90 8.63 -18.83
N PRO A 676 -17.78 7.34 -19.15
CA PRO A 676 -17.33 6.34 -18.22
C PRO A 676 -15.81 6.44 -17.96
N PRO A 677 -15.34 6.01 -16.77
CA PRO A 677 -13.90 5.87 -16.50
C PRO A 677 -13.28 4.83 -17.42
N THR A 678 -11.97 4.96 -17.71
CA THR A 678 -11.25 3.97 -18.53
C THR A 678 -11.32 2.57 -17.91
N PHE A 679 -11.22 2.48 -16.59
CA PHE A 679 -11.27 1.23 -15.83
C PHE A 679 -11.84 1.50 -14.43
N SER A 680 -12.65 0.58 -13.91
CA SER A 680 -13.14 0.60 -12.53
C SER A 680 -13.26 -0.81 -11.97
N ASN A 681 -12.78 -1.02 -10.73
CA ASN A 681 -12.87 -2.29 -10.00
C ASN A 681 -13.40 -2.10 -8.57
N SER A 682 -14.32 -1.16 -8.39
CA SER A 682 -14.92 -0.87 -7.08
C SER A 682 -15.56 -2.13 -6.47
N LYS A 683 -15.34 -2.36 -5.16
CA LYS A 683 -15.99 -3.44 -4.39
C LYS A 683 -17.54 -3.37 -4.38
N ARG A 684 -18.11 -2.25 -4.81
CA ARG A 684 -19.56 -2.00 -4.89
C ARG A 684 -20.15 -2.32 -6.26
N MET A 685 -19.32 -2.72 -7.23
CA MET A 685 -19.75 -3.15 -8.57
C MET A 685 -19.87 -4.66 -8.62
N SER A 686 -20.75 -5.19 -9.47
CA SER A 686 -20.93 -6.61 -9.72
C SER A 686 -19.77 -7.25 -10.50
N GLY A 687 -18.79 -6.46 -10.97
CA GLY A 687 -17.58 -6.88 -11.71
C GLY A 687 -16.68 -5.71 -12.02
N ALA A 688 -15.48 -5.98 -12.58
CA ALA A 688 -14.59 -4.93 -13.07
C ALA A 688 -15.11 -4.35 -14.39
N PHE A 689 -15.21 -3.02 -14.49
CA PHE A 689 -15.56 -2.29 -15.69
C PHE A 689 -14.32 -1.93 -16.51
N ASP A 690 -14.38 -2.11 -17.81
CA ASP A 690 -13.38 -1.68 -18.80
C ASP A 690 -14.08 -1.04 -19.98
N VAL A 691 -13.80 0.25 -20.26
CA VAL A 691 -14.52 0.99 -21.30
C VAL A 691 -14.36 0.36 -22.69
N GLN A 692 -13.20 -0.20 -23.04
CA GLN A 692 -13.00 -0.83 -24.33
C GLN A 692 -13.82 -2.11 -24.49
N ARG A 693 -14.00 -2.87 -23.42
CA ARG A 693 -14.80 -4.10 -23.42
C ARG A 693 -16.29 -3.81 -23.35
N ASP A 694 -16.70 -2.87 -22.50
CA ASP A 694 -18.07 -2.75 -22.04
C ASP A 694 -18.86 -1.61 -22.73
N HIS A 695 -18.20 -0.78 -23.58
CA HIS A 695 -18.83 0.40 -24.21
C HIS A 695 -20.07 0.06 -25.05
N VAL A 696 -20.05 -1.04 -25.80
CA VAL A 696 -21.19 -1.43 -26.65
C VAL A 696 -22.43 -1.70 -25.78
N GLU A 697 -22.25 -2.40 -24.66
CA GLU A 697 -23.34 -2.74 -23.75
C GLU A 697 -23.93 -1.49 -23.12
N ILE A 698 -23.09 -0.57 -22.61
CA ILE A 698 -23.53 0.71 -22.04
C ILE A 698 -24.28 1.53 -23.07
N ILE A 699 -23.71 1.71 -24.27
CA ILE A 699 -24.33 2.51 -25.32
C ILE A 699 -25.69 1.92 -25.71
N ARG A 700 -25.79 0.62 -25.92
CA ARG A 700 -27.05 -0.04 -26.26
C ARG A 700 -28.12 0.11 -25.19
N LYS A 701 -27.76 -0.05 -23.91
CA LYS A 701 -28.69 0.10 -22.79
C LYS A 701 -29.14 1.57 -22.66
N ALA A 702 -28.21 2.51 -22.71
CA ALA A 702 -28.54 3.93 -22.65
C ALA A 702 -29.39 4.39 -23.84
N ALA A 703 -29.07 3.94 -25.07
CA ALA A 703 -29.83 4.27 -26.28
C ALA A 703 -31.29 3.73 -26.26
N ARG A 704 -31.57 2.64 -25.54
CA ARG A 704 -32.94 2.17 -25.31
C ARG A 704 -33.78 3.08 -24.41
N LEU A 705 -33.17 3.97 -23.67
CA LEU A 705 -33.86 4.95 -22.82
C LEU A 705 -34.10 6.26 -23.56
N LEU A 706 -33.60 6.44 -24.80
CA LEU A 706 -33.82 7.62 -25.62
C LEU A 706 -35.29 7.73 -26.07
N ALA A 707 -35.80 8.95 -25.98
CA ALA A 707 -37.02 9.32 -26.71
C ALA A 707 -36.81 9.15 -28.25
N PRO A 708 -37.86 9.09 -29.05
CA PRO A 708 -37.73 8.85 -30.51
C PRO A 708 -36.71 9.78 -31.21
N ASP A 709 -36.73 11.05 -30.91
CA ASP A 709 -35.81 12.09 -31.44
C ASP A 709 -34.65 12.38 -30.49
N GLY A 710 -34.38 11.53 -29.52
CA GLY A 710 -33.38 11.71 -28.49
C GLY A 710 -31.94 11.62 -29.03
N LEU A 711 -31.03 12.19 -28.27
CA LEU A 711 -29.59 12.22 -28.56
C LEU A 711 -28.80 11.64 -27.40
N LEU A 712 -27.94 10.67 -27.67
CA LEU A 712 -26.93 10.21 -26.74
C LEU A 712 -25.57 10.77 -27.17
N ILE A 713 -24.83 11.31 -26.21
CA ILE A 713 -23.46 11.74 -26.35
C ILE A 713 -22.59 10.78 -25.54
N PHE A 714 -21.71 10.06 -26.19
CA PHE A 714 -20.75 9.15 -25.56
C PHE A 714 -19.36 9.75 -25.65
N SER A 715 -18.63 9.78 -24.53
CA SER A 715 -17.26 10.28 -24.45
C SER A 715 -16.36 9.28 -23.73
N THR A 716 -15.05 9.34 -23.97
CA THR A 716 -14.04 8.60 -23.22
C THR A 716 -12.66 9.23 -23.39
N ASN A 717 -11.85 9.21 -22.32
CA ASN A 717 -10.45 9.67 -22.31
C ASN A 717 -9.43 8.54 -22.56
N PHE A 718 -9.87 7.33 -22.91
CA PHE A 718 -8.97 6.22 -23.19
C PHE A 718 -8.26 6.39 -24.53
N ARG A 719 -6.97 6.75 -24.54
CA ARG A 719 -6.18 7.10 -25.73
C ARG A 719 -6.11 6.03 -26.83
N LYS A 720 -6.35 4.77 -26.51
CA LYS A 720 -6.34 3.64 -27.45
C LYS A 720 -7.74 3.14 -27.78
N PHE A 721 -8.76 3.87 -27.38
CA PHE A 721 -10.16 3.48 -27.58
C PHE A 721 -10.50 3.34 -29.06
N ARG A 722 -11.30 2.33 -29.36
CA ARG A 722 -11.91 2.09 -30.67
C ARG A 722 -13.37 1.76 -30.47
N LEU A 723 -14.24 2.59 -31.03
CA LEU A 723 -15.67 2.36 -31.02
C LEU A 723 -16.00 1.19 -31.96
N ASP A 724 -16.77 0.22 -31.50
CA ASP A 724 -17.27 -0.91 -32.30
C ASP A 724 -18.51 -0.47 -33.09
N LEU A 725 -18.28 0.07 -34.30
CA LEU A 725 -19.34 0.56 -35.18
C LEU A 725 -20.21 -0.57 -35.73
N ASP A 726 -19.66 -1.78 -35.94
CA ASP A 726 -20.38 -2.93 -36.43
C ASP A 726 -21.42 -3.39 -35.40
N ALA A 727 -21.08 -3.33 -34.13
CA ALA A 727 -22.01 -3.63 -33.05
C ALA A 727 -23.08 -2.54 -32.86
N LEU A 728 -22.91 -1.34 -33.39
CA LEU A 728 -23.79 -0.17 -33.20
C LEU A 728 -24.56 0.19 -34.50
N GLN A 729 -24.62 -0.68 -35.52
CA GLN A 729 -25.23 -0.42 -36.82
C GLN A 729 -26.74 -0.08 -36.77
N ASP A 730 -27.42 -0.36 -35.66
CA ASP A 730 -28.84 -0.03 -35.46
C ASP A 730 -29.04 1.47 -35.18
N TRP A 731 -27.99 2.23 -34.90
CA TRP A 731 -28.02 3.65 -34.61
C TRP A 731 -27.25 4.48 -35.64
N LEU A 732 -27.57 5.78 -35.72
CA LEU A 732 -26.76 6.76 -36.43
C LEU A 732 -25.65 7.24 -35.48
N VAL A 733 -24.42 6.88 -35.79
CA VAL A 733 -23.22 7.25 -35.00
C VAL A 733 -22.39 8.26 -35.78
N GLU A 734 -22.12 9.42 -35.17
CA GLU A 734 -21.26 10.47 -35.75
C GLU A 734 -20.10 10.77 -34.79
N ASP A 735 -18.87 10.70 -35.29
CA ASP A 735 -17.69 11.14 -34.54
C ASP A 735 -17.63 12.66 -34.51
N ILE A 736 -17.69 13.22 -33.31
CA ILE A 736 -17.62 14.67 -33.07
C ILE A 736 -16.36 15.08 -32.30
N SER A 737 -15.41 14.17 -32.12
CA SER A 737 -14.19 14.41 -31.30
C SER A 737 -13.48 15.68 -31.66
N ALA A 738 -13.26 15.95 -32.98
CA ALA A 738 -12.59 17.16 -33.44
C ALA A 738 -13.35 18.46 -33.08
N ARG A 739 -14.69 18.39 -32.91
CA ARG A 739 -15.53 19.56 -32.57
C ARG A 739 -15.62 19.78 -31.03
N THR A 740 -15.28 18.76 -30.25
CA THR A 740 -15.37 18.81 -28.78
C THR A 740 -14.04 19.08 -28.12
N ILE A 741 -12.91 18.96 -28.83
CA ILE A 741 -11.59 19.31 -28.32
C ILE A 741 -11.42 20.83 -28.34
N PRO A 742 -11.24 21.50 -27.19
CA PRO A 742 -11.06 22.93 -27.15
C PRO A 742 -9.67 23.35 -27.60
N LYS A 743 -9.53 24.61 -27.99
CA LYS A 743 -8.29 25.19 -28.56
C LYS A 743 -7.07 25.03 -27.66
N ASP A 744 -7.24 25.12 -26.36
CA ASP A 744 -6.19 24.99 -25.36
C ASP A 744 -5.69 23.53 -25.22
N PHE A 745 -6.41 22.55 -25.80
CA PHE A 745 -6.04 21.14 -25.90
C PHE A 745 -5.78 20.65 -27.33
N GLU A 746 -5.82 21.52 -28.35
CA GLU A 746 -5.69 21.13 -29.79
C GLU A 746 -4.38 20.36 -30.09
N ARG A 747 -3.33 20.55 -29.26
CA ARG A 747 -2.05 19.82 -29.36
C ARG A 747 -2.14 18.36 -28.97
N ASN A 748 -3.16 18.01 -28.21
CA ASN A 748 -3.43 16.63 -27.79
C ASN A 748 -4.77 16.15 -28.33
N PRO A 749 -4.86 15.84 -29.66
CA PRO A 749 -6.12 15.45 -30.29
C PRO A 749 -6.68 14.11 -29.81
N ARG A 750 -5.98 13.44 -28.89
CA ARG A 750 -6.41 12.20 -28.23
C ARG A 750 -6.62 12.40 -26.73
N ILE A 751 -6.93 13.62 -26.30
CA ILE A 751 -7.24 13.88 -24.89
C ILE A 751 -8.55 13.19 -24.49
N HIS A 752 -9.53 13.24 -25.38
CA HIS A 752 -10.74 12.44 -25.33
C HIS A 752 -11.26 12.15 -26.75
N TYR A 753 -12.21 11.22 -26.84
CA TYR A 753 -13.03 10.95 -28.02
C TYR A 753 -14.49 11.20 -27.66
N CYS A 754 -15.31 11.64 -28.65
CA CYS A 754 -16.71 11.94 -28.41
C CYS A 754 -17.54 11.60 -29.64
N TRP A 755 -18.68 10.95 -29.45
CA TRP A 755 -19.63 10.57 -30.50
C TRP A 755 -21.03 11.00 -30.12
N THR A 756 -21.84 11.33 -31.15
CA THR A 756 -23.29 11.43 -31.03
C THR A 756 -23.94 10.18 -31.60
N ILE A 757 -24.97 9.70 -30.93
CA ILE A 757 -25.69 8.47 -31.24
C ILE A 757 -27.19 8.77 -31.22
N ARG A 758 -27.93 8.41 -32.29
CA ARG A 758 -29.38 8.62 -32.44
C ARG A 758 -30.06 7.38 -32.97
N ASN A 759 -31.34 7.25 -32.69
CA ASN A 759 -32.14 6.23 -33.35
C ASN A 759 -32.15 6.46 -34.89
N ARG A 760 -32.00 5.40 -35.67
CA ARG A 760 -32.30 5.49 -37.10
C ARG A 760 -33.79 5.76 -37.24
N ALA A 761 -34.18 6.82 -37.94
CA ALA A 761 -35.57 7.03 -38.32
C ALA A 761 -36.05 5.77 -39.07
N ILE A 762 -37.03 5.07 -38.52
CA ILE A 762 -37.72 4.04 -39.24
C ILE A 762 -38.40 4.79 -40.41
N GLY A 763 -37.89 4.62 -41.64
CA GLY A 763 -38.50 5.22 -42.84
C GLY A 763 -39.95 4.77 -42.89
N LEU A 764 -40.87 5.75 -42.83
CA LEU A 764 -42.28 5.56 -43.13
C LEU A 764 -42.44 5.20 -44.60
#